data_76255f3eb432d211e66512764408d84e
#
_entry.id   76255f3eb432d211e66512764408d84e
#
_cell.length_a   1.000
_cell.length_b   1.000
_cell.length_c   1.000
_cell.angle_alpha   90.00
_cell.angle_beta   90.00
_cell.angle_gamma   90.00
#
_symmetry.space_group_name_H-M   'P 1'
#
loop_
_entity.id
_entity.type
_entity.pdbx_description
1 polymer ?
#
loop_
_entity_poly.entity_id
_entity_poly.type
_entity_poly.pdbx_seq_one_letter_code
_entity_poly.pdbx_strand_id
1 'polypeptide(L)'
;MKEKEKEVVQLPENAFRELKEGEEYQPLMSGRKVYPEVNFWSVTWGVLMALVVSAAAAYRGLKVGQVFEAAIPIAIIAVGVSTAAKRNKALGENVIIQSIGACSGAVVAGAIFTLPAIYILQAKYPEMSASFIKVFISSLLGGVLGILFLIPFRKYFVSDMHGKYPFPEATATTQVLVSGEKGGSQAKPLLVAGLIGGLYDFFVATFGWWNENFTTRVVSWGQSLADHAKVVFKVNTGAAVFGLGYIFGLKYAFIICLGSFAVWWLLVPGMSIVFHDTVLNAWSPEITKTVGAMSAEEIFRYYCKRIGIGGIAMAGIIGIIKSWGIIRSAVGLAAKEMKGGSSANKEQLRTQRDISFKIIAVGSIVTIIVTFLFFWFGVMEGNILFAIVGILLVTVIAFLFTTVAANAIAIVGSNPVSGMTLMTLILASVVMVAVGLKGTGGMVAALLMGGVVCTALSMAGSFVTDLKVGYWLGTPPAKQETWKFLGTLVSAATVGGVMILLNETYGFASGSLAAPQANAMAAVIDPLMNGVGAPWVLYGVGALIAIVLTWAGVPALAFALGMFIPLELNTPLLVGGIVNWYVTSRSKDAKINSERGEKGTLLASGFIAGGALMGVLSALLRFGGLNLVDENWLANPLSELCSLGAYILLILYFVYATKVKKA
;
A
#
# COMPACT_ATOMS: atom_id res chain seq x y z
N MET A 1 -30.28 30.10 -31.40
CA MET A 1 -29.04 29.38 -31.06
C MET A 1 -29.45 28.14 -30.30
N LYS A 2 -29.39 26.96 -30.93
CA LYS A 2 -29.70 25.68 -30.26
C LYS A 2 -28.58 25.40 -29.29
N GLU A 3 -28.88 25.38 -27.99
CA GLU A 3 -28.02 24.73 -27.00
C GLU A 3 -27.80 23.29 -27.48
N LYS A 4 -26.56 22.96 -27.83
CA LYS A 4 -26.17 21.56 -27.98
C LYS A 4 -26.27 20.94 -26.59
N GLU A 5 -27.30 20.13 -26.34
CA GLU A 5 -27.31 19.19 -25.23
C GLU A 5 -25.96 18.47 -25.22
N LYS A 6 -25.17 18.71 -24.17
CA LYS A 6 -23.93 17.95 -23.94
C LYS A 6 -24.39 16.52 -23.72
N GLU A 7 -24.14 15.65 -24.68
CA GLU A 7 -24.30 14.19 -24.49
C GLU A 7 -23.66 13.81 -23.16
N VAL A 8 -24.47 13.26 -22.26
CA VAL A 8 -23.99 12.83 -20.95
C VAL A 8 -23.13 11.58 -21.17
N VAL A 9 -21.82 11.75 -21.17
CA VAL A 9 -20.88 10.65 -21.28
C VAL A 9 -21.02 9.77 -20.03
N GLN A 10 -21.58 8.58 -20.18
CA GLN A 10 -21.72 7.59 -19.13
C GLN A 10 -21.19 6.24 -19.63
N LEU A 11 -20.67 5.44 -18.72
CA LEU A 11 -20.32 4.06 -19.06
C LEU A 11 -21.55 3.28 -19.48
N PRO A 12 -21.43 2.34 -20.45
CA PRO A 12 -22.52 1.47 -20.82
C PRO A 12 -23.03 0.67 -19.60
N GLU A 13 -24.34 0.35 -19.57
CA GLU A 13 -24.95 -0.41 -18.47
C GLU A 13 -24.28 -1.78 -18.22
N ASN A 14 -23.70 -2.38 -19.27
CA ASN A 14 -23.01 -3.65 -19.17
C ASN A 14 -21.54 -3.54 -18.70
N ALA A 15 -21.05 -2.36 -18.33
CA ALA A 15 -19.66 -2.19 -17.88
C ALA A 15 -19.32 -2.99 -16.62
N PHE A 16 -20.28 -3.11 -15.69
CA PHE A 16 -20.06 -3.70 -14.37
C PHE A 16 -20.79 -5.02 -14.12
N ARG A 17 -21.47 -5.57 -15.12
CA ARG A 17 -22.13 -6.86 -15.04
C ARG A 17 -21.55 -7.88 -16.02
N GLU A 18 -21.80 -9.15 -15.76
CA GLU A 18 -21.46 -10.22 -16.72
C GLU A 18 -22.16 -9.99 -18.06
N LEU A 19 -21.42 -10.22 -19.14
CA LEU A 19 -21.94 -10.13 -20.50
C LEU A 19 -22.84 -11.33 -20.78
N LYS A 20 -23.97 -11.10 -21.45
CA LYS A 20 -24.84 -12.16 -21.93
C LYS A 20 -24.21 -12.87 -23.13
N GLU A 21 -24.69 -14.06 -23.44
CA GLU A 21 -24.19 -14.82 -24.59
C GLU A 21 -24.37 -14.00 -25.89
N GLY A 22 -23.27 -13.77 -26.61
CA GLY A 22 -23.24 -12.94 -27.82
C GLY A 22 -23.14 -11.43 -27.58
N GLU A 23 -23.12 -10.96 -26.33
CA GLU A 23 -22.97 -9.55 -26.00
C GLU A 23 -21.47 -9.18 -25.96
N GLU A 24 -21.10 -8.05 -26.58
CA GLU A 24 -19.75 -7.50 -26.55
C GLU A 24 -19.75 -6.18 -25.75
N TYR A 25 -18.69 -5.97 -24.95
CA TYR A 25 -18.48 -4.70 -24.28
C TYR A 25 -17.94 -3.65 -25.26
N GLN A 26 -18.60 -2.50 -25.32
CA GLN A 26 -18.18 -1.35 -26.14
C GLN A 26 -17.61 -0.25 -25.24
N PRO A 27 -16.30 0.04 -25.28
CA PRO A 27 -15.70 1.09 -24.45
C PRO A 27 -16.11 2.48 -24.93
N LEU A 28 -15.98 3.49 -24.04
CA LEU A 28 -16.32 4.89 -24.36
C LEU A 28 -15.54 5.44 -25.54
N MET A 29 -14.24 5.19 -25.61
CA MET A 29 -13.42 5.51 -26.76
C MET A 29 -13.44 4.34 -27.74
N SER A 30 -14.02 4.57 -28.93
CA SER A 30 -14.15 3.52 -29.95
C SER A 30 -12.81 2.88 -30.31
N GLY A 31 -12.79 1.56 -30.41
CA GLY A 31 -11.62 0.80 -30.86
C GLY A 31 -11.16 1.09 -32.31
N ARG A 32 -12.01 1.74 -33.13
CA ARG A 32 -11.72 2.07 -34.53
C ARG A 32 -11.24 3.50 -34.76
N LYS A 33 -11.36 4.40 -33.77
CA LYS A 33 -10.93 5.81 -33.87
C LYS A 33 -9.63 6.02 -33.10
N VAL A 34 -8.79 6.94 -33.60
CA VAL A 34 -7.58 7.37 -32.90
C VAL A 34 -7.92 8.57 -32.02
N TYR A 35 -7.49 8.51 -30.76
CA TYR A 35 -7.66 9.56 -29.77
C TYR A 35 -6.30 10.08 -29.30
N PRO A 36 -6.22 11.32 -28.83
CA PRO A 36 -5.02 11.81 -28.17
C PRO A 36 -4.87 11.08 -26.82
N GLU A 37 -3.81 10.31 -26.66
CA GLU A 37 -3.55 9.51 -25.46
C GLU A 37 -2.13 9.78 -24.96
N VAL A 38 -1.12 9.36 -25.72
CA VAL A 38 0.28 9.58 -25.40
C VAL A 38 0.79 10.80 -26.17
N ASN A 39 1.16 11.83 -25.44
CA ASN A 39 1.80 13.05 -25.96
C ASN A 39 2.65 13.71 -24.87
N PHE A 40 3.31 14.80 -25.19
CA PHE A 40 4.17 15.52 -24.24
C PHE A 40 3.43 15.91 -22.95
N TRP A 41 2.17 16.36 -23.06
CA TRP A 41 1.34 16.73 -21.92
C TRP A 41 1.10 15.54 -20.98
N SER A 42 0.58 14.43 -21.50
CA SER A 42 0.22 13.27 -20.70
C SER A 42 1.44 12.61 -20.06
N VAL A 43 2.57 12.54 -20.77
CA VAL A 43 3.81 11.97 -20.25
C VAL A 43 4.41 12.86 -19.16
N THR A 44 4.49 14.18 -19.39
CA THR A 44 5.06 15.12 -18.41
C THR A 44 4.26 15.13 -17.11
N TRP A 45 2.93 15.23 -17.19
CA TRP A 45 2.09 15.17 -16.01
C TRP A 45 2.12 13.80 -15.33
N GLY A 46 2.16 12.71 -16.08
CA GLY A 46 2.31 11.37 -15.54
C GLY A 46 3.63 11.19 -14.76
N VAL A 47 4.73 11.66 -15.31
CA VAL A 47 6.05 11.65 -14.66
C VAL A 47 6.06 12.54 -13.40
N LEU A 48 5.48 13.73 -13.48
CA LEU A 48 5.37 14.63 -12.32
C LEU A 48 4.55 13.99 -11.20
N MET A 49 3.43 13.35 -11.54
CA MET A 49 2.62 12.62 -10.56
C MET A 49 3.38 11.42 -9.98
N ALA A 50 4.09 10.65 -10.81
CA ALA A 50 4.91 9.55 -10.33
C ALA A 50 5.95 10.02 -9.30
N LEU A 51 6.61 11.15 -9.54
CA LEU A 51 7.60 11.74 -8.63
C LEU A 51 6.95 12.23 -7.33
N VAL A 52 5.97 13.14 -7.42
CA VAL A 52 5.37 13.81 -6.26
C VAL A 52 4.63 12.82 -5.36
N VAL A 53 3.84 11.94 -5.97
CA VAL A 53 3.05 10.97 -5.20
C VAL A 53 3.92 9.84 -4.64
N SER A 54 5.05 9.47 -5.31
CA SER A 54 6.01 8.52 -4.71
C SER A 54 6.61 9.07 -3.41
N ALA A 55 6.99 10.35 -3.39
CA ALA A 55 7.52 10.98 -2.19
C ALA A 55 6.49 10.99 -1.05
N ALA A 56 5.25 11.39 -1.36
CA ALA A 56 4.16 11.39 -0.39
C ALA A 56 3.81 9.99 0.13
N ALA A 57 3.73 9.01 -0.77
CA ALA A 57 3.41 7.63 -0.42
C ALA A 57 4.51 6.97 0.43
N ALA A 58 5.80 7.28 0.13
CA ALA A 58 6.93 6.78 0.91
C ALA A 58 6.90 7.29 2.36
N TYR A 59 6.75 8.60 2.56
CA TYR A 59 6.64 9.19 3.89
C TYR A 59 5.49 8.56 4.68
N ARG A 60 4.31 8.53 4.07
CA ARG A 60 3.14 8.00 4.74
C ARG A 60 3.24 6.50 5.05
N GLY A 61 3.70 5.71 4.09
CA GLY A 61 3.84 4.28 4.27
C GLY A 61 4.84 3.92 5.36
N LEU A 62 5.92 4.68 5.49
CA LEU A 62 6.87 4.55 6.59
C LEU A 62 6.29 5.01 7.93
N LYS A 63 5.41 6.01 7.93
CA LYS A 63 4.78 6.50 9.16
C LYS A 63 3.70 5.55 9.68
N VAL A 64 2.81 5.09 8.81
CA VAL A 64 1.58 4.36 9.18
C VAL A 64 1.68 2.85 8.90
N GLY A 65 2.63 2.42 8.08
CA GLY A 65 2.75 1.02 7.65
C GLY A 65 1.72 0.60 6.59
N GLN A 66 1.04 1.57 5.98
CA GLN A 66 0.07 1.35 4.92
C GLN A 66 0.32 2.31 3.76
N VAL A 67 0.36 1.79 2.54
CA VAL A 67 0.42 2.59 1.32
C VAL A 67 -0.98 2.67 0.75
N PHE A 68 -1.40 3.87 0.38
CA PHE A 68 -2.66 4.07 -0.31
C PHE A 68 -2.49 3.85 -1.82
N GLU A 69 -3.53 3.35 -2.44
CA GLU A 69 -3.57 3.24 -3.89
C GLU A 69 -3.66 4.64 -4.51
N ALA A 70 -2.70 4.95 -5.37
CA ALA A 70 -2.51 6.29 -5.90
C ALA A 70 -3.43 6.62 -7.09
N ALA A 71 -4.11 5.63 -7.66
CA ALA A 71 -4.86 5.74 -8.91
C ALA A 71 -5.97 6.80 -8.85
N ILE A 72 -6.79 6.81 -7.79
CA ILE A 72 -7.92 7.75 -7.64
C ILE A 72 -7.43 9.20 -7.48
N PRO A 73 -6.53 9.53 -6.52
CA PRO A 73 -6.00 10.88 -6.39
C PRO A 73 -5.36 11.41 -7.68
N ILE A 74 -4.58 10.58 -8.36
CA ILE A 74 -3.93 10.97 -9.62
C ILE A 74 -4.95 11.20 -10.73
N ALA A 75 -5.98 10.36 -10.84
CA ALA A 75 -7.07 10.57 -11.79
C ALA A 75 -7.76 11.92 -11.59
N ILE A 76 -8.02 12.31 -10.34
CA ILE A 76 -8.64 13.59 -10.01
C ILE A 76 -7.73 14.75 -10.39
N ILE A 77 -6.43 14.67 -10.10
CA ILE A 77 -5.47 15.69 -10.49
C ILE A 77 -5.36 15.77 -12.00
N ALA A 78 -5.29 14.65 -12.72
CA ALA A 78 -5.24 14.60 -14.18
C ALA A 78 -6.44 15.31 -14.81
N VAL A 79 -7.63 15.03 -14.33
CA VAL A 79 -8.86 15.71 -14.73
C VAL A 79 -8.79 17.20 -14.41
N GLY A 80 -8.36 17.57 -13.22
CA GLY A 80 -8.26 18.95 -12.76
C GLY A 80 -7.31 19.78 -13.63
N VAL A 81 -6.11 19.29 -13.90
CA VAL A 81 -5.11 20.00 -14.72
C VAL A 81 -5.52 20.07 -16.18
N SER A 82 -6.14 19.03 -16.73
CA SER A 82 -6.65 19.02 -18.10
C SER A 82 -7.82 19.99 -18.27
N THR A 83 -8.71 20.08 -17.30
CA THR A 83 -9.81 21.05 -17.27
C THR A 83 -9.30 22.49 -17.15
N ALA A 84 -8.35 22.73 -16.24
CA ALA A 84 -7.73 24.05 -16.07
C ALA A 84 -7.01 24.52 -17.34
N ALA A 85 -6.37 23.61 -18.06
CA ALA A 85 -5.72 23.87 -19.35
C ALA A 85 -6.71 23.89 -20.53
N LYS A 86 -8.01 23.75 -20.28
CA LYS A 86 -9.09 23.74 -21.29
C LYS A 86 -8.84 22.74 -22.44
N ARG A 87 -8.29 21.57 -22.10
CA ARG A 87 -8.01 20.52 -23.09
C ARG A 87 -9.30 19.83 -23.52
N ASN A 88 -9.49 19.71 -24.83
CA ASN A 88 -10.63 19.02 -25.42
C ASN A 88 -10.29 17.53 -25.61
N LYS A 89 -11.24 16.63 -25.33
CA LYS A 89 -11.08 15.17 -25.50
C LYS A 89 -9.90 14.60 -24.70
N ALA A 90 -9.73 15.07 -23.46
CA ALA A 90 -8.58 14.73 -22.62
C ALA A 90 -8.68 13.35 -21.98
N LEU A 91 -9.77 12.59 -22.16
CA LEU A 91 -10.00 11.31 -21.48
C LEU A 91 -8.83 10.34 -21.67
N GLY A 92 -8.38 10.15 -22.91
CA GLY A 92 -7.26 9.27 -23.21
C GLY A 92 -5.94 9.74 -22.59
N GLU A 93 -5.67 11.06 -22.61
CA GLU A 93 -4.51 11.67 -21.97
C GLU A 93 -4.56 11.46 -20.45
N ASN A 94 -5.73 11.65 -19.82
CA ASN A 94 -5.91 11.48 -18.38
C ASN A 94 -5.72 10.04 -17.93
N VAL A 95 -6.12 9.05 -18.74
CA VAL A 95 -5.82 7.63 -18.47
C VAL A 95 -4.31 7.38 -18.47
N ILE A 96 -3.57 7.94 -19.42
CA ILE A 96 -2.10 7.78 -19.47
C ILE A 96 -1.43 8.49 -18.29
N ILE A 97 -1.85 9.70 -17.94
CA ILE A 97 -1.35 10.40 -16.73
C ILE A 97 -1.57 9.54 -15.49
N GLN A 98 -2.78 9.01 -15.33
CA GLN A 98 -3.14 8.15 -14.20
C GLN A 98 -2.30 6.87 -14.19
N SER A 99 -2.16 6.19 -15.32
CA SER A 99 -1.42 4.92 -15.40
C SER A 99 0.09 5.09 -15.14
N ILE A 100 0.73 6.14 -15.66
CA ILE A 100 2.14 6.45 -15.36
C ILE A 100 2.28 6.82 -13.89
N GLY A 101 1.42 7.71 -13.39
CA GLY A 101 1.47 8.19 -12.02
C GLY A 101 1.20 7.10 -10.98
N ALA A 102 0.31 6.15 -11.26
CA ALA A 102 -0.04 5.05 -10.34
C ALA A 102 1.14 4.11 -10.03
N CYS A 103 2.23 4.16 -10.81
CA CYS A 103 3.48 3.48 -10.44
C CYS A 103 4.00 3.91 -9.06
N SER A 104 3.69 5.14 -8.64
CA SER A 104 4.11 5.68 -7.35
C SER A 104 3.67 4.81 -6.17
N GLY A 105 2.39 4.48 -6.07
CA GLY A 105 1.89 3.62 -5.00
C GLY A 105 2.48 2.22 -5.05
N ALA A 106 2.55 1.65 -6.25
CA ALA A 106 3.02 0.28 -6.49
C ALA A 106 4.50 0.08 -6.12
N VAL A 107 5.39 0.93 -6.65
CA VAL A 107 6.84 0.82 -6.39
C VAL A 107 7.15 1.15 -4.94
N VAL A 108 6.51 2.19 -4.40
CA VAL A 108 6.70 2.59 -3.02
C VAL A 108 6.28 1.48 -2.05
N ALA A 109 5.11 0.86 -2.23
CA ALA A 109 4.66 -0.22 -1.37
C ALA A 109 5.66 -1.39 -1.36
N GLY A 110 6.21 -1.73 -2.52
CA GLY A 110 7.24 -2.76 -2.62
C GLY A 110 8.53 -2.41 -1.87
N ALA A 111 9.03 -1.20 -2.08
CA ALA A 111 10.32 -0.77 -1.55
C ALA A 111 10.29 -0.54 -0.02
N ILE A 112 9.31 0.22 0.48
CA ILE A 112 9.32 0.67 1.88
C ILE A 112 8.92 -0.41 2.89
N PHE A 113 8.35 -1.51 2.46
CA PHE A 113 8.01 -2.60 3.38
C PHE A 113 9.21 -3.47 3.71
N THR A 114 10.23 -3.52 2.86
CA THR A 114 11.42 -4.36 3.04
C THR A 114 12.70 -3.58 3.26
N LEU A 115 13.02 -2.66 2.37
CA LEU A 115 14.35 -2.07 2.29
C LEU A 115 14.74 -1.20 3.51
N PRO A 116 13.82 -0.47 4.18
CA PRO A 116 14.17 0.26 5.40
C PRO A 116 14.60 -0.65 6.55
N ALA A 117 14.28 -1.97 6.50
CA ALA A 117 14.77 -2.92 7.48
C ALA A 117 16.30 -3.01 7.51
N ILE A 118 16.98 -2.73 6.40
CA ILE A 118 18.45 -2.68 6.36
C ILE A 118 18.97 -1.57 7.27
N TYR A 119 18.38 -0.38 7.22
CA TYR A 119 18.76 0.76 8.08
C TYR A 119 18.41 0.51 9.55
N ILE A 120 17.31 -0.19 9.83
CA ILE A 120 16.93 -0.60 11.19
C ILE A 120 17.96 -1.58 11.76
N LEU A 121 18.36 -2.58 10.98
CA LEU A 121 19.36 -3.56 11.38
C LEU A 121 20.77 -2.97 11.45
N GLN A 122 21.09 -1.94 10.68
CA GLN A 122 22.36 -1.23 10.73
C GLN A 122 22.65 -0.65 12.11
N ALA A 123 21.62 -0.26 12.88
CA ALA A 123 21.80 0.20 14.25
C ALA A 123 22.38 -0.89 15.17
N LYS A 124 22.09 -2.17 14.87
CA LYS A 124 22.63 -3.34 15.60
C LYS A 124 23.88 -3.93 14.94
N TYR A 125 23.98 -3.84 13.62
CA TYR A 125 25.06 -4.36 12.79
C TYR A 125 25.61 -3.25 11.89
N PRO A 126 26.58 -2.45 12.37
CA PRO A 126 27.06 -1.25 11.64
C PRO A 126 27.67 -1.53 10.26
N GLU A 127 28.12 -2.77 10.01
CA GLU A 127 28.64 -3.19 8.72
C GLU A 127 27.55 -3.33 7.63
N MET A 128 26.28 -3.40 8.02
CA MET A 128 25.18 -3.42 7.05
C MET A 128 24.99 -2.05 6.42
N SER A 129 24.90 -2.01 5.11
CA SER A 129 24.60 -0.78 4.37
C SER A 129 23.75 -1.04 3.14
N ALA A 130 22.84 -0.13 2.85
CA ALA A 130 22.14 -0.07 1.59
C ALA A 130 22.43 1.26 0.90
N SER A 131 23.20 1.21 -0.19
CA SER A 131 23.39 2.38 -1.04
C SER A 131 22.12 2.71 -1.81
N PHE A 132 21.98 4.00 -2.21
CA PHE A 132 20.90 4.43 -3.10
C PHE A 132 20.77 3.51 -4.34
N ILE A 133 21.90 3.12 -4.93
CA ILE A 133 21.92 2.27 -6.14
C ILE A 133 21.30 0.90 -5.86
N LYS A 134 21.60 0.27 -4.72
CA LYS A 134 21.02 -1.04 -4.38
C LYS A 134 19.51 -0.96 -4.19
N VAL A 135 19.03 0.07 -3.50
CA VAL A 135 17.59 0.33 -3.29
C VAL A 135 16.91 0.62 -4.62
N PHE A 136 17.46 1.51 -5.42
CA PHE A 136 16.94 1.89 -6.73
C PHE A 136 16.84 0.69 -7.69
N ILE A 137 17.94 -0.08 -7.84
CA ILE A 137 17.96 -1.23 -8.76
C ILE A 137 17.00 -2.32 -8.30
N SER A 138 16.97 -2.64 -6.99
CA SER A 138 16.03 -3.62 -6.45
C SER A 138 14.57 -3.25 -6.75
N SER A 139 14.20 -1.99 -6.50
CA SER A 139 12.85 -1.49 -6.76
C SER A 139 12.52 -1.44 -8.24
N LEU A 140 13.46 -1.01 -9.07
CA LEU A 140 13.30 -0.95 -10.53
C LEU A 140 13.11 -2.33 -11.14
N LEU A 141 13.99 -3.27 -10.82
CA LEU A 141 13.93 -4.64 -11.35
C LEU A 141 12.65 -5.35 -10.91
N GLY A 142 12.25 -5.17 -9.65
CA GLY A 142 10.96 -5.70 -9.16
C GLY A 142 9.78 -5.12 -9.94
N GLY A 143 9.73 -3.80 -10.11
CA GLY A 143 8.64 -3.16 -10.86
C GLY A 143 8.58 -3.61 -12.32
N VAL A 144 9.72 -3.73 -12.98
CA VAL A 144 9.81 -4.23 -14.37
C VAL A 144 9.35 -5.69 -14.47
N LEU A 145 9.78 -6.57 -13.56
CA LEU A 145 9.31 -7.96 -13.50
C LEU A 145 7.79 -8.03 -13.26
N GLY A 146 7.25 -7.20 -12.37
CA GLY A 146 5.82 -7.17 -12.12
C GLY A 146 4.99 -6.79 -13.34
N ILE A 147 5.44 -5.82 -14.13
CA ILE A 147 4.80 -5.45 -15.40
C ILE A 147 4.86 -6.63 -16.38
N LEU A 148 6.05 -7.17 -16.64
CA LEU A 148 6.27 -8.22 -17.62
C LEU A 148 5.54 -9.52 -17.28
N PHE A 149 5.48 -9.89 -16.00
CA PHE A 149 4.80 -11.11 -15.54
C PHE A 149 3.27 -10.97 -15.54
N LEU A 150 2.74 -9.74 -15.42
CA LEU A 150 1.29 -9.52 -15.47
C LEU A 150 0.71 -9.53 -16.89
N ILE A 151 1.41 -8.95 -17.87
CA ILE A 151 0.86 -8.76 -19.22
C ILE A 151 0.25 -10.05 -19.81
N PRO A 152 0.89 -11.25 -19.70
CA PRO A 152 0.31 -12.50 -20.18
C PRO A 152 -1.05 -12.87 -19.56
N PHE A 153 -1.33 -12.36 -18.34
CA PHE A 153 -2.59 -12.62 -17.63
C PHE A 153 -3.63 -11.51 -17.80
N ARG A 154 -3.28 -10.40 -18.46
CA ARG A 154 -4.16 -9.25 -18.64
C ARG A 154 -5.52 -9.65 -19.22
N LYS A 155 -5.51 -10.38 -20.32
CA LYS A 155 -6.75 -10.77 -21.00
C LYS A 155 -7.68 -11.54 -20.09
N TYR A 156 -7.15 -12.48 -19.31
CA TYR A 156 -7.91 -13.25 -18.35
C TYR A 156 -8.60 -12.34 -17.32
N PHE A 157 -7.82 -11.53 -16.57
CA PHE A 157 -8.37 -10.72 -15.49
C PHE A 157 -9.27 -9.59 -15.97
N VAL A 158 -8.90 -8.94 -17.08
CA VAL A 158 -9.52 -7.68 -17.50
C VAL A 158 -10.70 -7.92 -18.45
N SER A 159 -10.57 -8.85 -19.40
CA SER A 159 -11.54 -9.10 -20.48
C SER A 159 -12.37 -10.36 -20.25
N ASP A 160 -11.74 -11.53 -20.07
CA ASP A 160 -12.45 -12.80 -20.01
C ASP A 160 -13.30 -12.94 -18.73
N MET A 161 -12.86 -12.30 -17.64
CA MET A 161 -13.58 -12.22 -16.37
C MET A 161 -14.38 -10.92 -16.21
N HIS A 162 -14.86 -10.35 -17.34
CA HIS A 162 -15.68 -9.14 -17.33
C HIS A 162 -16.96 -9.37 -16.49
N GLY A 163 -17.23 -8.43 -15.56
CA GLY A 163 -18.38 -8.48 -14.67
C GLY A 163 -18.29 -9.47 -13.51
N LYS A 164 -17.36 -10.45 -13.54
CA LYS A 164 -17.15 -11.41 -12.44
C LYS A 164 -16.31 -10.84 -11.30
N TYR A 165 -15.39 -9.92 -11.61
CA TYR A 165 -14.59 -9.24 -10.63
C TYR A 165 -15.05 -7.79 -10.48
N PRO A 166 -15.29 -7.30 -9.24
CA PRO A 166 -15.82 -5.96 -8.99
C PRO A 166 -14.84 -4.84 -9.29
N PHE A 167 -13.53 -5.07 -9.20
CA PHE A 167 -12.49 -4.06 -9.38
C PHE A 167 -12.82 -2.72 -8.71
N PRO A 168 -13.02 -2.65 -7.40
CA PRO A 168 -13.59 -1.48 -6.74
C PRO A 168 -12.78 -0.20 -6.96
N GLU A 169 -11.46 -0.29 -6.95
CA GLU A 169 -10.58 0.84 -7.21
C GLU A 169 -10.64 1.30 -8.67
N ALA A 170 -10.59 0.35 -9.63
CA ALA A 170 -10.70 0.68 -11.04
C ALA A 170 -12.07 1.32 -11.36
N THR A 171 -13.13 0.84 -10.71
CA THR A 171 -14.48 1.42 -10.83
C THR A 171 -14.50 2.87 -10.37
N ALA A 172 -13.98 3.15 -9.19
CA ALA A 172 -13.91 4.52 -8.66
C ALA A 172 -13.03 5.44 -9.54
N THR A 173 -11.85 4.96 -9.95
CA THR A 173 -10.95 5.69 -10.84
C THR A 173 -11.60 6.01 -12.18
N THR A 174 -12.30 5.03 -12.78
CA THR A 174 -13.00 5.20 -14.05
C THR A 174 -14.13 6.23 -13.92
N GLN A 175 -14.91 6.19 -12.85
CA GLN A 175 -15.97 7.18 -12.59
C GLN A 175 -15.42 8.61 -12.48
N VAL A 176 -14.28 8.78 -11.80
CA VAL A 176 -13.58 10.07 -11.71
C VAL A 176 -13.16 10.57 -13.08
N LEU A 177 -12.52 9.72 -13.90
CA LEU A 177 -12.06 10.10 -15.24
C LEU A 177 -13.21 10.47 -16.16
N VAL A 178 -14.31 9.72 -16.13
CA VAL A 178 -15.53 10.00 -16.90
C VAL A 178 -16.20 11.29 -16.44
N SER A 179 -16.23 11.55 -15.13
CA SER A 179 -16.81 12.80 -14.60
C SER A 179 -16.03 14.04 -15.03
N GLY A 180 -14.74 13.88 -15.34
CA GLY A 180 -13.87 14.92 -15.87
C GLY A 180 -14.34 15.48 -17.21
N GLU A 181 -14.91 14.65 -18.07
CA GLU A 181 -15.51 15.08 -19.33
C GLU A 181 -16.75 15.98 -19.12
N LYS A 182 -17.36 15.91 -17.93
CA LYS A 182 -18.53 16.73 -17.53
C LYS A 182 -18.16 18.11 -16.96
N GLY A 183 -16.87 18.45 -16.82
CA GLY A 183 -16.44 19.78 -16.39
C GLY A 183 -15.62 19.87 -15.10
N GLY A 184 -15.09 18.78 -14.58
CA GLY A 184 -14.03 18.80 -13.53
C GLY A 184 -14.43 19.39 -12.16
N SER A 185 -15.72 19.51 -11.85
CA SER A 185 -16.22 20.11 -10.59
C SER A 185 -15.79 19.32 -9.34
N GLN A 186 -15.38 18.06 -9.49
CA GLN A 186 -14.93 17.19 -8.38
C GLN A 186 -13.49 17.47 -7.93
N ALA A 187 -12.67 18.15 -8.74
CA ALA A 187 -11.30 18.48 -8.35
C ALA A 187 -11.25 19.51 -7.20
N LYS A 188 -12.20 20.46 -7.16
CA LYS A 188 -12.22 21.51 -6.14
C LYS A 188 -12.39 20.98 -4.70
N PRO A 189 -13.36 20.09 -4.39
CA PRO A 189 -13.47 19.49 -3.07
C PRO A 189 -12.21 18.73 -2.61
N LEU A 190 -11.57 17.99 -3.53
CA LEU A 190 -10.33 17.28 -3.24
C LEU A 190 -9.19 18.25 -2.90
N LEU A 191 -8.97 19.28 -3.72
CA LEU A 191 -7.89 20.26 -3.49
C LEU A 191 -8.10 21.03 -2.18
N VAL A 192 -9.33 21.45 -1.89
CA VAL A 192 -9.66 22.15 -0.64
C VAL A 192 -9.44 21.22 0.56
N ALA A 193 -9.89 19.97 0.48
CA ALA A 193 -9.65 18.98 1.52
C ALA A 193 -8.15 18.67 1.68
N GLY A 194 -7.43 18.56 0.57
CA GLY A 194 -5.98 18.36 0.58
C GLY A 194 -5.23 19.51 1.27
N LEU A 195 -5.66 20.74 1.01
CA LEU A 195 -5.09 21.91 1.67
C LEU A 195 -5.41 21.91 3.18
N ILE A 196 -6.66 21.67 3.57
CA ILE A 196 -7.07 21.68 4.99
C ILE A 196 -6.38 20.54 5.76
N GLY A 197 -6.47 19.29 5.27
CA GLY A 197 -5.84 18.15 5.91
C GLY A 197 -4.32 18.23 5.88
N GLY A 198 -3.75 18.75 4.79
CA GLY A 198 -2.32 18.97 4.66
C GLY A 198 -1.80 20.03 5.64
N LEU A 199 -2.44 21.18 5.74
CA LEU A 199 -2.05 22.21 6.71
C LEU A 199 -2.22 21.73 8.15
N TYR A 200 -3.29 20.99 8.44
CA TYR A 200 -3.52 20.39 9.74
C TYR A 200 -2.33 19.49 10.16
N ASP A 201 -1.96 18.52 9.31
CA ASP A 201 -0.85 17.62 9.59
C ASP A 201 0.51 18.35 9.56
N PHE A 202 0.65 19.41 8.75
CA PHE A 202 1.86 20.22 8.68
C PHE A 202 2.12 21.01 9.98
N PHE A 203 1.07 21.60 10.57
CA PHE A 203 1.20 22.33 11.85
C PHE A 203 1.61 21.40 12.98
N VAL A 204 1.11 20.18 12.99
CA VAL A 204 1.55 19.15 13.95
C VAL A 204 3.00 18.77 13.72
N ALA A 205 3.34 18.38 12.49
CA ALA A 205 4.66 17.82 12.18
C ALA A 205 5.79 18.85 12.21
N THR A 206 5.53 20.12 11.88
CA THR A 206 6.56 21.16 11.72
C THR A 206 6.68 22.04 12.95
N PHE A 207 5.56 22.44 13.55
CA PHE A 207 5.55 23.38 14.67
C PHE A 207 5.24 22.72 16.01
N GLY A 208 4.68 21.49 16.01
CA GLY A 208 4.29 20.82 17.24
C GLY A 208 3.21 21.58 18.02
N TRP A 209 2.25 22.24 17.33
CA TRP A 209 1.21 23.04 17.99
C TRP A 209 0.35 22.21 18.95
N TRP A 210 0.21 20.92 18.69
CA TRP A 210 -0.36 19.91 19.58
C TRP A 210 0.32 18.56 19.33
N ASN A 211 0.12 17.63 20.26
CA ASN A 211 0.69 16.29 20.14
C ASN A 211 0.02 15.53 19.01
N GLU A 212 0.76 14.69 18.31
CA GLU A 212 0.22 13.84 17.25
C GLU A 212 -0.69 12.73 17.77
N ASN A 213 -0.44 12.28 19.00
CA ASN A 213 -1.17 11.20 19.63
C ASN A 213 -1.84 11.70 20.92
N PHE A 214 -3.06 11.26 21.14
CA PHE A 214 -3.74 11.36 22.42
C PHE A 214 -3.66 10.03 23.17
N THR A 215 -3.39 10.05 24.46
CA THR A 215 -3.37 8.85 25.31
C THR A 215 -4.22 9.05 26.56
N THR A 216 -4.80 7.94 27.06
CA THR A 216 -5.54 8.00 28.34
C THR A 216 -4.65 8.26 29.54
N ARG A 217 -3.33 8.22 29.40
CA ARG A 217 -2.37 8.56 30.46
C ARG A 217 -2.40 10.01 30.88
N VAL A 218 -2.98 10.90 30.07
CA VAL A 218 -3.18 12.33 30.40
C VAL A 218 -4.04 12.51 31.67
N VAL A 219 -4.93 11.56 31.96
CA VAL A 219 -5.80 11.59 33.14
C VAL A 219 -5.30 10.61 34.20
N SER A 220 -5.40 10.97 35.48
CA SER A 220 -4.85 10.18 36.59
C SER A 220 -5.38 8.75 36.68
N TRP A 221 -6.67 8.54 36.42
CA TRP A 221 -7.25 7.18 36.39
C TRP A 221 -6.70 6.34 35.22
N GLY A 222 -6.47 6.97 34.06
CA GLY A 222 -5.91 6.28 32.89
C GLY A 222 -4.43 5.94 33.10
N GLN A 223 -3.65 6.78 33.76
CA GLN A 223 -2.29 6.49 34.16
C GLN A 223 -2.25 5.31 35.15
N SER A 224 -3.12 5.32 36.16
CA SER A 224 -3.23 4.20 37.12
C SER A 224 -3.58 2.87 36.42
N LEU A 225 -4.48 2.92 35.44
CA LEU A 225 -4.86 1.74 34.66
C LEU A 225 -3.68 1.20 33.82
N ALA A 226 -2.90 2.10 33.23
CA ALA A 226 -1.71 1.74 32.47
C ALA A 226 -0.61 1.12 33.34
N ASP A 227 -0.40 1.62 34.54
CA ASP A 227 0.66 1.18 35.43
C ASP A 227 0.33 -0.17 36.10
N HIS A 228 -0.91 -0.33 36.58
CA HIS A 228 -1.31 -1.53 37.34
C HIS A 228 -1.90 -2.62 36.44
N ALA A 229 -2.79 -2.28 35.52
CA ALA A 229 -3.46 -3.26 34.67
C ALA A 229 -2.83 -3.40 33.27
N LYS A 230 -1.84 -2.58 32.92
CA LYS A 230 -1.20 -2.53 31.59
C LYS A 230 -2.18 -2.25 30.45
N VAL A 231 -3.32 -1.62 30.73
CA VAL A 231 -4.34 -1.24 29.76
C VAL A 231 -4.17 0.22 29.39
N VAL A 232 -3.98 0.50 28.10
CA VAL A 232 -3.81 1.86 27.56
C VAL A 232 -4.73 2.02 26.34
N PHE A 233 -5.33 3.20 26.22
CA PHE A 233 -5.98 3.63 24.97
C PHE A 233 -5.16 4.77 24.36
N LYS A 234 -4.93 4.68 23.03
CA LYS A 234 -4.19 5.68 22.26
C LYS A 234 -4.89 5.91 20.93
N VAL A 235 -4.85 7.15 20.44
CA VAL A 235 -5.35 7.51 19.12
C VAL A 235 -4.45 8.56 18.47
N ASN A 236 -4.03 8.30 17.24
CA ASN A 236 -3.36 9.29 16.40
C ASN A 236 -4.40 10.26 15.83
N THR A 237 -4.16 11.54 15.98
CA THR A 237 -5.09 12.60 15.60
C THR A 237 -4.86 13.17 14.20
N GLY A 238 -4.02 12.51 13.38
CA GLY A 238 -3.68 12.95 12.04
C GLY A 238 -4.85 12.86 11.04
N ALA A 239 -5.00 13.91 10.23
CA ALA A 239 -6.04 14.01 9.21
C ALA A 239 -5.92 12.89 8.17
N ALA A 240 -4.71 12.56 7.79
CA ALA A 240 -4.44 11.56 6.79
C ALA A 240 -4.77 10.13 7.28
N VAL A 241 -4.56 9.80 8.56
CA VAL A 241 -4.91 8.48 9.12
C VAL A 241 -6.43 8.33 9.23
N PHE A 242 -7.11 9.39 9.67
CA PHE A 242 -8.57 9.45 9.68
C PHE A 242 -9.16 9.22 8.28
N GLY A 243 -8.62 9.92 7.25
CA GLY A 243 -9.03 9.75 5.86
C GLY A 243 -8.90 8.31 5.36
N LEU A 244 -7.81 7.63 5.74
CA LEU A 244 -7.61 6.22 5.41
C LEU A 244 -8.70 5.33 6.01
N GLY A 245 -9.06 5.56 7.28
CA GLY A 245 -10.14 4.84 7.95
C GLY A 245 -11.50 5.04 7.27
N TYR A 246 -11.77 6.25 6.78
CA TYR A 246 -12.97 6.53 6.00
C TYR A 246 -13.03 5.70 4.72
N ILE A 247 -11.91 5.59 3.99
CA ILE A 247 -11.84 4.81 2.73
C ILE A 247 -11.99 3.31 3.00
N PHE A 248 -11.38 2.78 4.05
CA PHE A 248 -11.49 1.36 4.42
C PHE A 248 -12.94 0.95 4.76
N GLY A 249 -13.74 1.88 5.25
CA GLY A 249 -15.08 1.64 5.72
C GLY A 249 -15.14 0.91 7.06
N LEU A 250 -16.35 0.87 7.66
CA LEU A 250 -16.52 0.38 9.02
C LEU A 250 -16.11 -1.09 9.20
N LYS A 251 -16.46 -1.97 8.25
CA LYS A 251 -16.22 -3.42 8.40
C LYS A 251 -14.75 -3.76 8.56
N TYR A 252 -13.89 -3.29 7.65
CA TYR A 252 -12.46 -3.58 7.71
C TYR A 252 -11.75 -2.82 8.83
N ALA A 253 -12.08 -1.54 9.02
CA ALA A 253 -11.55 -0.74 10.12
C ALA A 253 -11.87 -1.35 11.49
N PHE A 254 -13.08 -1.89 11.67
CA PHE A 254 -13.48 -2.59 12.90
C PHE A 254 -12.66 -3.87 13.12
N ILE A 255 -12.46 -4.71 12.09
CA ILE A 255 -11.70 -5.95 12.21
C ILE A 255 -10.24 -5.66 12.56
N ILE A 256 -9.61 -4.66 11.91
CA ILE A 256 -8.24 -4.23 12.23
C ILE A 256 -8.17 -3.76 13.68
N CYS A 257 -9.09 -2.89 14.08
CA CYS A 257 -9.10 -2.34 15.43
C CYS A 257 -9.40 -3.41 16.50
N LEU A 258 -10.24 -4.39 16.19
CA LEU A 258 -10.50 -5.54 17.06
C LEU A 258 -9.22 -6.36 17.30
N GLY A 259 -8.38 -6.55 16.28
CA GLY A 259 -7.06 -7.15 16.43
C GLY A 259 -6.17 -6.37 17.40
N SER A 260 -6.18 -5.03 17.31
CA SER A 260 -5.46 -4.18 18.27
C SER A 260 -6.00 -4.30 19.69
N PHE A 261 -7.31 -4.26 19.86
CA PHE A 261 -7.94 -4.39 21.19
C PHE A 261 -7.66 -5.76 21.81
N ALA A 262 -7.68 -6.83 21.00
CA ALA A 262 -7.31 -8.16 21.46
C ALA A 262 -5.86 -8.21 22.01
N VAL A 263 -4.95 -7.50 21.36
CA VAL A 263 -3.57 -7.41 21.85
C VAL A 263 -3.45 -6.50 23.06
N TRP A 264 -3.89 -5.24 22.95
CA TRP A 264 -3.61 -4.23 23.97
C TRP A 264 -4.47 -4.35 25.25
N TRP A 265 -5.64 -4.99 25.15
CA TRP A 265 -6.57 -5.10 26.27
C TRP A 265 -6.75 -6.54 26.80
N LEU A 266 -6.28 -7.55 26.04
CA LEU A 266 -6.32 -8.94 26.49
C LEU A 266 -4.92 -9.56 26.59
N LEU A 267 -4.11 -9.54 25.51
CA LEU A 267 -2.83 -10.23 25.50
C LEU A 267 -1.78 -9.50 26.36
N VAL A 268 -1.64 -8.20 26.27
CA VAL A 268 -0.68 -7.42 27.05
C VAL A 268 -0.96 -7.51 28.55
N PRO A 269 -2.19 -7.26 29.06
CA PRO A 269 -2.53 -7.50 30.45
C PRO A 269 -2.38 -8.96 30.86
N GLY A 270 -2.85 -9.88 30.02
CA GLY A 270 -2.76 -11.33 30.28
C GLY A 270 -1.32 -11.80 30.45
N MET A 271 -0.41 -11.36 29.58
CA MET A 271 1.03 -11.64 29.70
C MET A 271 1.59 -11.08 31.01
N SER A 272 1.21 -9.86 31.39
CA SER A 272 1.65 -9.25 32.65
C SER A 272 1.16 -10.01 33.89
N ILE A 273 -0.03 -10.56 33.85
CA ILE A 273 -0.61 -11.32 34.97
C ILE A 273 0.00 -12.72 35.04
N VAL A 274 0.06 -13.43 33.92
CA VAL A 274 0.50 -14.86 33.89
C VAL A 274 2.00 -15.00 34.13
N PHE A 275 2.81 -14.08 33.61
CA PHE A 275 4.28 -14.14 33.66
C PHE A 275 4.88 -13.03 34.51
N HIS A 276 4.14 -12.50 35.50
CA HIS A 276 4.51 -11.33 36.29
C HIS A 276 5.95 -11.34 36.78
N ASP A 277 6.36 -12.43 37.44
CA ASP A 277 7.67 -12.56 38.06
C ASP A 277 8.70 -13.31 37.19
N THR A 278 8.37 -13.53 35.91
CA THR A 278 9.19 -14.32 35.00
C THR A 278 9.93 -13.41 34.02
N VAL A 279 11.20 -13.73 33.76
CA VAL A 279 11.99 -13.16 32.67
C VAL A 279 11.87 -14.08 31.45
N LEU A 280 11.13 -13.68 30.41
CA LEU A 280 10.91 -14.50 29.22
C LEU A 280 12.02 -14.29 28.16
N ASN A 281 13.28 -14.51 28.56
CA ASN A 281 14.44 -14.39 27.68
C ASN A 281 14.48 -15.46 26.57
N ALA A 282 13.81 -16.60 26.75
CA ALA A 282 13.69 -17.62 25.71
C ALA A 282 12.95 -17.12 24.46
N TRP A 283 12.07 -16.13 24.62
CA TRP A 283 11.33 -15.51 23.49
C TRP A 283 11.91 -14.19 23.02
N SER A 284 12.76 -13.57 23.84
CA SER A 284 13.45 -12.31 23.54
C SER A 284 14.74 -12.23 24.36
N PRO A 285 15.87 -12.70 23.82
CA PRO A 285 17.13 -12.82 24.55
C PRO A 285 17.68 -11.50 25.11
N GLU A 286 17.25 -10.38 24.56
CA GLU A 286 17.68 -9.03 24.95
C GLU A 286 17.11 -8.58 26.30
N ILE A 287 16.16 -9.32 26.88
CA ILE A 287 15.39 -8.89 28.03
C ILE A 287 15.94 -9.46 29.32
N THR A 288 16.18 -8.57 30.27
CA THR A 288 16.62 -8.87 31.63
C THR A 288 15.58 -8.53 32.70
N LYS A 289 14.50 -7.83 32.32
CA LYS A 289 13.42 -7.42 33.23
C LYS A 289 12.34 -8.50 33.30
N THR A 290 11.67 -8.62 34.44
CA THR A 290 10.44 -9.42 34.58
C THR A 290 9.30 -8.76 33.79
N VAL A 291 8.35 -9.56 33.29
CA VAL A 291 7.22 -9.07 32.51
C VAL A 291 6.36 -8.08 33.30
N GLY A 292 6.19 -8.30 34.60
CA GLY A 292 5.44 -7.37 35.47
C GLY A 292 6.08 -5.98 35.62
N ALA A 293 7.43 -5.91 35.56
CA ALA A 293 8.18 -4.65 35.61
C ALA A 293 8.21 -3.90 34.27
N MET A 294 7.71 -4.49 33.20
CA MET A 294 7.64 -3.86 31.87
C MET A 294 6.45 -2.92 31.75
N SER A 295 6.58 -1.90 30.90
CA SER A 295 5.44 -1.10 30.42
C SER A 295 4.57 -1.91 29.45
N ALA A 296 3.34 -1.46 29.22
CA ALA A 296 2.46 -2.07 28.23
C ALA A 296 3.09 -2.08 26.83
N GLU A 297 3.81 -1.01 26.47
CA GLU A 297 4.52 -0.85 25.21
C GLU A 297 5.70 -1.80 25.06
N GLU A 298 6.44 -2.08 26.15
CA GLU A 298 7.53 -3.06 26.16
C GLU A 298 6.98 -4.47 25.95
N ILE A 299 5.93 -4.87 26.67
CA ILE A 299 5.27 -6.18 26.52
C ILE A 299 4.74 -6.33 25.07
N PHE A 300 4.11 -5.30 24.54
CA PHE A 300 3.67 -5.31 23.15
C PHE A 300 4.83 -5.52 22.17
N ARG A 301 5.89 -4.72 22.30
CA ARG A 301 7.06 -4.73 21.39
C ARG A 301 7.77 -6.07 21.38
N TYR A 302 8.02 -6.63 22.55
CA TYR A 302 8.87 -7.80 22.69
C TYR A 302 8.13 -9.14 22.50
N TYR A 303 6.83 -9.19 22.81
CA TYR A 303 6.08 -10.46 22.78
C TYR A 303 4.86 -10.40 21.85
N CYS A 304 3.92 -9.53 22.12
CA CYS A 304 2.62 -9.58 21.44
C CYS A 304 2.70 -9.22 19.95
N LYS A 305 3.58 -8.29 19.57
CA LYS A 305 3.84 -7.93 18.18
C LYS A 305 4.29 -9.16 17.35
N ARG A 306 5.06 -10.07 17.93
CA ARG A 306 5.53 -11.31 17.28
C ARG A 306 4.39 -12.28 16.99
N ILE A 307 3.35 -12.31 17.83
CA ILE A 307 2.12 -13.07 17.55
C ILE A 307 1.45 -12.51 16.29
N GLY A 308 1.36 -11.19 16.18
CA GLY A 308 0.84 -10.52 14.97
C GLY A 308 1.61 -10.90 13.70
N ILE A 309 2.94 -10.97 13.78
CA ILE A 309 3.81 -11.41 12.67
C ILE A 309 3.44 -12.83 12.20
N GLY A 310 3.31 -13.78 13.14
CA GLY A 310 2.91 -15.15 12.83
C GLY A 310 1.53 -15.22 12.16
N GLY A 311 0.59 -14.40 12.63
CA GLY A 311 -0.74 -14.27 12.05
C GLY A 311 -0.72 -13.73 10.60
N ILE A 312 0.08 -12.70 10.32
CA ILE A 312 0.26 -12.14 8.98
C ILE A 312 0.87 -13.18 8.03
N ALA A 313 1.92 -13.88 8.47
CA ALA A 313 2.58 -14.90 7.66
C ALA A 313 1.61 -16.05 7.30
N MET A 314 0.86 -16.57 8.27
CA MET A 314 -0.11 -17.64 8.03
C MET A 314 -1.27 -17.17 7.15
N ALA A 315 -1.78 -15.94 7.34
CA ALA A 315 -2.82 -15.36 6.48
C ALA A 315 -2.33 -15.23 5.03
N GLY A 316 -1.05 -14.91 4.82
CA GLY A 316 -0.41 -14.91 3.50
C GLY A 316 -0.40 -16.32 2.86
N ILE A 317 -0.01 -17.35 3.60
CA ILE A 317 -0.02 -18.75 3.15
C ILE A 317 -1.42 -19.20 2.76
N ILE A 318 -2.41 -18.92 3.62
CA ILE A 318 -3.82 -19.25 3.36
C ILE A 318 -4.31 -18.53 2.09
N GLY A 319 -3.91 -17.27 1.89
CA GLY A 319 -4.22 -16.51 0.68
C GLY A 319 -3.73 -17.19 -0.60
N ILE A 320 -2.50 -17.70 -0.59
CA ILE A 320 -1.93 -18.44 -1.72
C ILE A 320 -2.67 -19.75 -1.96
N ILE A 321 -2.94 -20.54 -0.91
CA ILE A 321 -3.68 -21.80 -1.01
C ILE A 321 -5.06 -21.58 -1.62
N LYS A 322 -5.79 -20.56 -1.13
CA LYS A 322 -7.12 -20.20 -1.68
C LYS A 322 -7.06 -19.76 -3.15
N SER A 323 -5.98 -19.12 -3.56
CA SER A 323 -5.79 -18.64 -4.93
C SER A 323 -5.20 -19.69 -5.87
N TRP A 324 -4.84 -20.89 -5.40
CA TRP A 324 -4.17 -21.91 -6.20
C TRP A 324 -4.93 -22.32 -7.46
N GLY A 325 -6.26 -22.46 -7.36
CA GLY A 325 -7.12 -22.77 -8.51
C GLY A 325 -7.06 -21.70 -9.61
N ILE A 326 -6.96 -20.44 -9.20
CA ILE A 326 -6.88 -19.27 -10.10
C ILE A 326 -5.51 -19.22 -10.75
N ILE A 327 -4.44 -19.44 -9.98
CA ILE A 327 -3.07 -19.53 -10.50
C ILE A 327 -2.97 -20.59 -11.57
N ARG A 328 -3.50 -21.79 -11.30
CA ARG A 328 -3.52 -22.90 -12.25
C ARG A 328 -4.29 -22.56 -13.53
N SER A 329 -5.45 -21.93 -13.40
CA SER A 329 -6.28 -21.51 -14.55
C SER A 329 -5.57 -20.46 -15.40
N ALA A 330 -5.00 -19.43 -14.76
CA ALA A 330 -4.30 -18.36 -15.44
C ALA A 330 -3.03 -18.84 -16.16
N VAL A 331 -2.23 -19.69 -15.51
CA VAL A 331 -1.06 -20.33 -16.13
C VAL A 331 -1.47 -21.21 -17.31
N GLY A 332 -2.56 -21.98 -17.18
CA GLY A 332 -3.11 -22.82 -18.25
C GLY A 332 -3.56 -22.03 -19.47
N LEU A 333 -4.16 -20.86 -19.27
CA LEU A 333 -4.57 -19.94 -20.35
C LEU A 333 -3.37 -19.28 -21.02
N ALA A 334 -2.41 -18.76 -20.25
CA ALA A 334 -1.18 -18.21 -20.79
C ALA A 334 -0.41 -19.26 -21.63
N ALA A 335 -0.32 -20.51 -21.16
CA ALA A 335 0.31 -21.59 -21.91
C ALA A 335 -0.45 -21.95 -23.21
N LYS A 336 -1.78 -21.84 -23.25
CA LYS A 336 -2.58 -22.03 -24.47
C LYS A 336 -2.37 -20.88 -25.46
N GLU A 337 -2.30 -19.65 -25.02
CA GLU A 337 -2.00 -18.49 -25.88
C GLU A 337 -0.58 -18.55 -26.45
N MET A 338 0.37 -19.07 -25.68
CA MET A 338 1.74 -19.34 -26.16
C MET A 338 1.81 -20.44 -27.24
N LYS A 339 0.97 -21.49 -27.13
CA LYS A 339 0.93 -22.61 -28.08
C LYS A 339 0.00 -22.37 -29.27
N GLY A 340 -1.07 -21.62 -29.08
CA GLY A 340 -1.97 -21.21 -30.13
C GLY A 340 -1.37 -20.00 -30.84
N GLY A 341 -0.51 -20.28 -31.84
CA GLY A 341 0.00 -19.24 -32.71
C GLY A 341 -1.13 -18.35 -33.17
N SER A 342 -0.92 -17.08 -33.00
CA SER A 342 -1.62 -15.95 -33.59
C SER A 342 -2.74 -16.39 -34.55
N SER A 343 -3.98 -16.18 -34.20
CA SER A 343 -5.06 -16.09 -35.19
C SER A 343 -4.75 -14.87 -36.07
N ALA A 344 -3.88 -15.05 -37.02
CA ALA A 344 -3.27 -14.00 -37.85
C ALA A 344 -4.27 -13.30 -38.78
N ASN A 345 -5.59 -13.51 -38.62
CA ASN A 345 -6.60 -13.07 -39.60
C ASN A 345 -7.84 -12.37 -39.00
N LYS A 346 -7.83 -11.95 -37.72
CA LYS A 346 -8.84 -10.99 -37.25
C LYS A 346 -8.15 -9.65 -37.01
N GLU A 347 -8.65 -8.57 -37.65
CA GLU A 347 -8.27 -7.19 -37.32
C GLU A 347 -8.43 -6.97 -35.81
N GLN A 348 -7.33 -7.06 -35.08
CA GLN A 348 -7.33 -6.77 -33.65
C GLN A 348 -7.63 -5.28 -33.48
N LEU A 349 -8.73 -4.96 -32.81
CA LEU A 349 -9.03 -3.60 -32.40
C LEU A 349 -7.88 -3.03 -31.56
N ARG A 350 -7.58 -1.74 -31.70
CA ARG A 350 -6.51 -1.07 -30.95
C ARG A 350 -6.66 -1.25 -29.43
N THR A 351 -7.89 -1.40 -28.93
CA THR A 351 -8.24 -1.59 -27.52
C THR A 351 -7.97 -3.00 -26.98
N GLN A 352 -7.56 -3.92 -27.84
CA GLN A 352 -7.23 -5.31 -27.47
C GLN A 352 -5.76 -5.65 -27.73
N ARG A 353 -4.99 -4.70 -28.28
CA ARG A 353 -3.61 -4.92 -28.69
C ARG A 353 -2.64 -4.68 -27.54
N ASP A 354 -2.01 -5.74 -27.05
CA ASP A 354 -0.91 -5.71 -26.09
C ASP A 354 0.45 -5.50 -26.79
N ILE A 355 1.51 -5.27 -25.99
CA ILE A 355 2.90 -5.37 -26.48
C ILE A 355 3.13 -6.78 -27.01
N SER A 356 3.89 -6.89 -28.10
CA SER A 356 4.12 -8.20 -28.73
C SER A 356 4.74 -9.19 -27.73
N PHE A 357 4.26 -10.43 -27.76
CA PHE A 357 4.75 -11.51 -26.88
C PHE A 357 6.28 -11.69 -26.98
N LYS A 358 6.87 -11.47 -28.16
CA LYS A 358 8.33 -11.54 -28.35
C LYS A 358 9.05 -10.51 -27.48
N ILE A 359 8.54 -9.27 -27.41
CA ILE A 359 9.12 -8.20 -26.57
C ILE A 359 8.97 -8.56 -25.10
N ILE A 360 7.82 -9.11 -24.68
CA ILE A 360 7.58 -9.53 -23.30
C ILE A 360 8.54 -10.67 -22.91
N ALA A 361 8.69 -11.67 -23.75
CA ALA A 361 9.57 -12.81 -23.49
C ALA A 361 11.05 -12.39 -23.42
N VAL A 362 11.52 -11.63 -24.41
CA VAL A 362 12.89 -11.10 -24.42
C VAL A 362 13.12 -10.16 -23.24
N GLY A 363 12.19 -9.25 -22.97
CA GLY A 363 12.26 -8.33 -21.83
C GLY A 363 12.33 -9.07 -20.50
N SER A 364 11.52 -10.13 -20.32
CA SER A 364 11.57 -10.97 -19.11
C SER A 364 12.91 -11.67 -18.95
N ILE A 365 13.43 -12.28 -20.00
CA ILE A 365 14.74 -12.96 -19.98
C ILE A 365 15.85 -11.95 -19.66
N VAL A 366 15.87 -10.80 -20.32
CA VAL A 366 16.87 -9.75 -20.08
C VAL A 366 16.77 -9.26 -18.63
N THR A 367 15.57 -9.02 -18.13
CA THR A 367 15.40 -8.55 -16.74
C THR A 367 15.84 -9.61 -15.73
N ILE A 368 15.56 -10.88 -15.96
CA ILE A 368 16.03 -11.98 -15.11
C ILE A 368 17.56 -12.05 -15.12
N ILE A 369 18.19 -11.91 -16.29
CA ILE A 369 19.65 -11.90 -16.41
C ILE A 369 20.24 -10.69 -15.66
N VAL A 370 19.69 -9.50 -15.83
CA VAL A 370 20.14 -8.29 -15.13
C VAL A 370 19.96 -8.44 -13.61
N THR A 371 18.85 -9.03 -13.17
CA THR A 371 18.61 -9.32 -11.74
C THR A 371 19.62 -10.35 -11.21
N PHE A 372 19.96 -11.37 -11.99
CA PHE A 372 21.01 -12.34 -11.65
C PHE A 372 22.37 -11.65 -11.48
N LEU A 373 22.76 -10.78 -12.43
CA LEU A 373 24.01 -10.02 -12.36
C LEU A 373 24.03 -9.07 -11.16
N PHE A 374 22.91 -8.44 -10.88
CA PHE A 374 22.75 -7.59 -9.68
C PHE A 374 22.95 -8.39 -8.39
N PHE A 375 22.37 -9.59 -8.29
CA PHE A 375 22.59 -10.45 -7.14
C PHE A 375 24.02 -10.94 -7.07
N TRP A 376 24.59 -11.38 -8.17
CA TRP A 376 25.94 -11.95 -8.20
C TRP A 376 27.00 -10.93 -7.78
N PHE A 377 27.01 -9.74 -8.39
CA PHE A 377 28.04 -8.74 -8.15
C PHE A 377 27.66 -7.69 -7.08
N GLY A 378 26.38 -7.36 -6.97
CA GLY A 378 25.93 -6.27 -6.11
C GLY A 378 25.51 -6.68 -4.71
N VAL A 379 25.13 -7.96 -4.51
CA VAL A 379 24.47 -8.39 -3.28
C VAL A 379 25.18 -9.57 -2.61
N MET A 380 25.68 -10.54 -3.40
CA MET A 380 26.21 -11.81 -2.91
C MET A 380 27.75 -11.94 -3.10
N GLU A 381 28.43 -10.82 -3.16
CA GLU A 381 29.91 -10.69 -3.16
C GLU A 381 30.63 -11.65 -4.13
N GLY A 382 30.04 -11.90 -5.30
CA GLY A 382 30.60 -12.76 -6.34
C GLY A 382 30.34 -14.26 -6.18
N ASN A 383 29.56 -14.70 -5.18
CA ASN A 383 29.21 -16.11 -5.03
C ASN A 383 28.10 -16.50 -6.02
N ILE A 384 28.49 -17.24 -7.06
CA ILE A 384 27.59 -17.64 -8.13
C ILE A 384 26.47 -18.60 -7.67
N LEU A 385 26.76 -19.50 -6.71
CA LEU A 385 25.79 -20.45 -6.19
C LEU A 385 24.64 -19.72 -5.49
N PHE A 386 24.96 -18.74 -4.63
CA PHE A 386 23.96 -17.94 -3.95
C PHE A 386 23.14 -17.11 -4.92
N ALA A 387 23.79 -16.57 -5.97
CA ALA A 387 23.11 -15.81 -7.00
C ALA A 387 22.14 -16.65 -7.82
N ILE A 388 22.52 -17.88 -8.18
CA ILE A 388 21.62 -18.84 -8.89
C ILE A 388 20.41 -19.19 -8.01
N VAL A 389 20.63 -19.55 -6.77
CA VAL A 389 19.53 -19.86 -5.84
C VAL A 389 18.65 -18.64 -5.63
N GLY A 390 19.23 -17.47 -5.43
CA GLY A 390 18.50 -16.21 -5.27
C GLY A 390 17.62 -15.86 -6.46
N ILE A 391 18.13 -15.95 -7.69
CA ILE A 391 17.34 -15.63 -8.89
C ILE A 391 16.23 -16.64 -9.15
N LEU A 392 16.46 -17.92 -8.89
CA LEU A 392 15.43 -18.96 -8.99
C LEU A 392 14.29 -18.69 -8.01
N LEU A 393 14.62 -18.42 -6.75
CA LEU A 393 13.63 -18.06 -5.73
C LEU A 393 12.83 -16.83 -6.13
N VAL A 394 13.51 -15.74 -6.46
CA VAL A 394 12.86 -14.47 -6.82
C VAL A 394 11.96 -14.65 -8.04
N THR A 395 12.43 -15.32 -9.08
CA THR A 395 11.64 -15.52 -10.32
C THR A 395 10.38 -16.34 -10.05
N VAL A 396 10.51 -17.48 -9.35
CA VAL A 396 9.37 -18.35 -9.06
C VAL A 396 8.37 -17.66 -8.14
N ILE A 397 8.84 -17.06 -7.05
CA ILE A 397 7.95 -16.42 -6.06
C ILE A 397 7.28 -15.18 -6.69
N ALA A 398 8.03 -14.33 -7.42
CA ALA A 398 7.47 -13.15 -8.07
C ALA A 398 6.40 -13.54 -9.11
N PHE A 399 6.65 -14.57 -9.91
CA PHE A 399 5.67 -15.03 -10.92
C PHE A 399 4.37 -15.54 -10.26
N LEU A 400 4.48 -16.37 -9.23
CA LEU A 400 3.31 -16.90 -8.52
C LEU A 400 2.55 -15.78 -7.82
N PHE A 401 3.26 -14.89 -7.14
CA PHE A 401 2.64 -13.83 -6.35
C PHE A 401 2.03 -12.72 -7.20
N THR A 402 2.56 -12.47 -8.40
CA THR A 402 1.96 -11.57 -9.39
C THR A 402 0.50 -11.96 -9.67
N THR A 403 0.24 -13.25 -9.90
CA THR A 403 -1.12 -13.75 -10.16
C THR A 403 -2.04 -13.61 -8.95
N VAL A 404 -1.51 -13.91 -7.76
CA VAL A 404 -2.27 -13.79 -6.49
C VAL A 404 -2.61 -12.34 -6.19
N ALA A 405 -1.66 -11.42 -6.37
CA ALA A 405 -1.86 -10.00 -6.15
C ALA A 405 -2.90 -9.42 -7.13
N ALA A 406 -2.82 -9.76 -8.41
CA ALA A 406 -3.79 -9.35 -9.42
C ALA A 406 -5.21 -9.83 -9.08
N ASN A 407 -5.35 -11.07 -8.63
CA ASN A 407 -6.65 -11.62 -8.20
C ASN A 407 -7.19 -10.94 -6.95
N ALA A 408 -6.34 -10.72 -5.94
CA ALA A 408 -6.75 -10.09 -4.69
C ALA A 408 -7.26 -8.67 -4.93
N ILE A 409 -6.56 -7.88 -5.74
CA ILE A 409 -6.96 -6.50 -6.02
C ILE A 409 -8.22 -6.44 -6.90
N ALA A 410 -8.38 -7.38 -7.82
CA ALA A 410 -9.58 -7.48 -8.66
C ALA A 410 -10.84 -7.75 -7.83
N ILE A 411 -10.74 -8.51 -6.73
CA ILE A 411 -11.87 -8.89 -5.88
C ILE A 411 -12.08 -7.87 -4.74
N VAL A 412 -11.02 -7.53 -4.03
CA VAL A 412 -11.10 -6.78 -2.76
C VAL A 412 -10.71 -5.30 -2.94
N GLY A 413 -9.98 -4.96 -4.01
CA GLY A 413 -9.45 -3.61 -4.23
C GLY A 413 -8.27 -3.24 -3.33
N SER A 414 -7.68 -4.20 -2.64
CA SER A 414 -6.48 -3.99 -1.82
C SER A 414 -5.41 -5.03 -2.14
N ASN A 415 -4.16 -4.55 -2.19
CA ASN A 415 -3.03 -5.41 -2.49
C ASN A 415 -2.49 -6.06 -1.19
N PRO A 416 -2.40 -7.40 -1.09
CA PRO A 416 -1.95 -8.10 0.12
C PRO A 416 -0.41 -8.09 0.27
N VAL A 417 0.24 -6.97 -0.05
CA VAL A 417 1.70 -6.82 -0.14
C VAL A 417 2.41 -7.22 1.15
N SER A 418 1.94 -6.75 2.30
CA SER A 418 2.62 -6.96 3.60
C SER A 418 2.74 -8.43 3.98
N GLY A 419 1.66 -9.20 3.85
CA GLY A 419 1.66 -10.62 4.20
C GLY A 419 2.50 -11.47 3.25
N MET A 420 2.37 -11.22 1.96
CA MET A 420 3.12 -11.93 0.92
C MET A 420 4.62 -11.62 0.98
N THR A 421 4.97 -10.38 1.32
CA THR A 421 6.36 -9.98 1.50
C THR A 421 7.01 -10.67 2.69
N LEU A 422 6.33 -10.71 3.83
CA LEU A 422 6.84 -11.38 5.02
C LEU A 422 7.07 -12.88 4.74
N MET A 423 6.14 -13.51 4.03
CA MET A 423 6.30 -14.91 3.60
C MET A 423 7.48 -15.08 2.65
N THR A 424 7.67 -14.17 1.69
CA THR A 424 8.83 -14.19 0.79
C THR A 424 10.13 -14.14 1.58
N LEU A 425 10.23 -13.25 2.56
CA LEU A 425 11.43 -13.12 3.40
C LEU A 425 11.69 -14.38 4.22
N ILE A 426 10.66 -14.98 4.81
CA ILE A 426 10.81 -16.24 5.56
C ILE A 426 11.32 -17.34 4.63
N LEU A 427 10.69 -17.55 3.47
CA LEU A 427 11.09 -18.57 2.50
C LEU A 427 12.52 -18.32 1.99
N ALA A 428 12.80 -17.09 1.56
CA ALA A 428 14.13 -16.73 1.08
C ALA A 428 15.20 -16.94 2.14
N SER A 429 14.94 -16.52 3.39
CA SER A 429 15.88 -16.69 4.50
C SER A 429 16.14 -18.16 4.80
N VAL A 430 15.10 -18.98 4.91
CA VAL A 430 15.25 -20.43 5.19
C VAL A 430 16.07 -21.12 4.11
N VAL A 431 15.76 -20.84 2.82
CA VAL A 431 16.50 -21.46 1.70
C VAL A 431 17.94 -20.96 1.64
N MET A 432 18.17 -19.64 1.80
CA MET A 432 19.54 -19.09 1.76
C MET A 432 20.39 -19.61 2.92
N VAL A 433 19.82 -19.75 4.12
CA VAL A 433 20.51 -20.36 5.27
C VAL A 433 20.83 -21.84 4.99
N ALA A 434 19.92 -22.59 4.36
CA ALA A 434 20.14 -23.98 4.00
C ALA A 434 21.30 -24.17 3.01
N VAL A 435 21.52 -23.22 2.09
CA VAL A 435 22.66 -23.25 1.16
C VAL A 435 23.93 -22.60 1.76
N GLY A 436 23.88 -22.11 2.99
CA GLY A 436 25.04 -21.62 3.72
C GLY A 436 25.20 -20.09 3.80
N LEU A 437 24.29 -19.29 3.22
CA LEU A 437 24.34 -17.84 3.35
C LEU A 437 23.68 -17.39 4.65
N LYS A 438 24.48 -16.88 5.59
CA LYS A 438 24.10 -16.49 6.95
C LYS A 438 24.66 -15.13 7.33
N GLY A 439 24.26 -14.62 8.49
CA GLY A 439 24.79 -13.38 9.05
C GLY A 439 24.33 -12.13 8.30
N THR A 440 25.08 -11.04 8.43
CA THR A 440 24.71 -9.72 7.91
C THR A 440 24.63 -9.67 6.39
N GLY A 441 25.55 -10.36 5.68
CA GLY A 441 25.47 -10.49 4.21
C GLY A 441 24.20 -11.22 3.77
N GLY A 442 23.81 -12.28 4.50
CA GLY A 442 22.56 -13.01 4.25
C GLY A 442 21.32 -12.15 4.50
N MET A 443 21.32 -11.33 5.55
CA MET A 443 20.22 -10.41 5.86
C MET A 443 20.03 -9.38 4.75
N VAL A 444 21.11 -8.73 4.29
CA VAL A 444 21.05 -7.77 3.18
C VAL A 444 20.55 -8.43 1.89
N ALA A 445 21.08 -9.63 1.59
CA ALA A 445 20.66 -10.37 0.40
C ALA A 445 19.16 -10.70 0.43
N ALA A 446 18.66 -11.26 1.52
CA ALA A 446 17.24 -11.61 1.63
C ALA A 446 16.32 -10.37 1.60
N LEU A 447 16.73 -9.25 2.21
CA LEU A 447 15.96 -8.01 2.17
C LEU A 447 15.91 -7.40 0.76
N LEU A 448 17.01 -7.42 0.01
CA LEU A 448 17.04 -6.96 -1.38
C LEU A 448 16.22 -7.88 -2.30
N MET A 449 16.32 -9.21 -2.12
CA MET A 449 15.48 -10.18 -2.83
C MET A 449 14.00 -9.96 -2.51
N GLY A 450 13.67 -9.80 -1.23
CA GLY A 450 12.33 -9.44 -0.77
C GLY A 450 11.82 -8.15 -1.39
N GLY A 451 12.68 -7.14 -1.51
CA GLY A 451 12.38 -5.86 -2.18
C GLY A 451 12.01 -6.04 -3.66
N VAL A 452 12.75 -6.87 -4.39
CA VAL A 452 12.44 -7.19 -5.80
C VAL A 452 11.08 -7.89 -5.90
N VAL A 453 10.85 -8.95 -5.12
CA VAL A 453 9.58 -9.70 -5.15
C VAL A 453 8.41 -8.83 -4.71
N CYS A 454 8.57 -8.06 -3.63
CA CYS A 454 7.54 -7.20 -3.09
C CYS A 454 7.12 -6.11 -4.09
N THR A 455 8.09 -5.51 -4.77
CA THR A 455 7.81 -4.52 -5.80
C THR A 455 7.14 -5.16 -7.03
N ALA A 456 7.54 -6.37 -7.40
CA ALA A 456 6.92 -7.09 -8.51
C ALA A 456 5.44 -7.39 -8.26
N LEU A 457 5.11 -7.96 -7.09
CA LEU A 457 3.72 -8.27 -6.75
C LEU A 457 2.87 -7.01 -6.58
N SER A 458 3.42 -5.97 -5.99
CA SER A 458 2.72 -4.70 -5.81
C SER A 458 2.45 -4.02 -7.15
N MET A 459 3.43 -4.01 -8.04
CA MET A 459 3.29 -3.47 -9.39
C MET A 459 2.22 -4.23 -10.19
N ALA A 460 2.23 -5.55 -10.13
CA ALA A 460 1.25 -6.36 -10.84
C ALA A 460 -0.19 -6.09 -10.36
N GLY A 461 -0.39 -6.00 -9.05
CA GLY A 461 -1.69 -5.69 -8.47
C GLY A 461 -2.21 -4.31 -8.87
N SER A 462 -1.38 -3.28 -8.79
CA SER A 462 -1.76 -1.93 -9.23
C SER A 462 -1.98 -1.87 -10.75
N PHE A 463 -1.14 -2.53 -11.53
CA PHE A 463 -1.19 -2.44 -12.97
C PHE A 463 -2.42 -3.13 -13.59
N VAL A 464 -2.91 -4.24 -13.01
CA VAL A 464 -4.16 -4.86 -13.49
C VAL A 464 -5.36 -3.93 -13.32
N THR A 465 -5.35 -3.10 -12.27
CA THR A 465 -6.35 -2.05 -12.03
C THR A 465 -6.32 -0.99 -13.13
N ASP A 466 -5.14 -0.48 -13.49
CA ASP A 466 -4.99 0.50 -14.56
C ASP A 466 -5.42 -0.05 -15.93
N LEU A 467 -5.07 -1.30 -16.21
CA LEU A 467 -5.47 -1.99 -17.44
C LEU A 467 -7.00 -2.19 -17.51
N LYS A 468 -7.65 -2.40 -16.35
CA LYS A 468 -9.12 -2.47 -16.27
C LYS A 468 -9.77 -1.12 -16.53
N VAL A 469 -9.20 -0.02 -16.01
CA VAL A 469 -9.62 1.36 -16.33
C VAL A 469 -9.49 1.61 -17.84
N GLY A 470 -8.34 1.26 -18.43
CA GLY A 470 -8.11 1.39 -19.86
C GLY A 470 -9.09 0.58 -20.71
N TYR A 471 -9.43 -0.63 -20.28
CA TYR A 471 -10.41 -1.50 -20.93
C TYR A 471 -11.81 -0.86 -20.95
N TRP A 472 -12.29 -0.33 -19.82
CA TRP A 472 -13.61 0.31 -19.76
C TRP A 472 -13.66 1.60 -20.57
N LEU A 473 -12.58 2.37 -20.59
CA LEU A 473 -12.52 3.65 -21.27
C LEU A 473 -12.11 3.55 -22.76
N GLY A 474 -11.46 2.45 -23.16
CA GLY A 474 -11.02 2.21 -24.53
C GLY A 474 -9.62 2.72 -24.86
N THR A 475 -8.74 2.81 -23.86
CA THR A 475 -7.31 3.09 -24.06
C THR A 475 -6.58 1.82 -24.48
N PRO A 476 -5.68 1.86 -25.49
CA PRO A 476 -4.91 0.70 -25.91
C PRO A 476 -4.01 0.18 -24.78
N PRO A 477 -4.09 -1.11 -24.41
CA PRO A 477 -3.24 -1.69 -23.39
C PRO A 477 -1.75 -1.48 -23.68
N ALA A 478 -1.30 -1.71 -24.92
CA ALA A 478 0.10 -1.51 -25.32
C ALA A 478 0.67 -0.13 -24.97
N LYS A 479 -0.15 0.93 -24.98
CA LYS A 479 0.28 2.27 -24.56
C LYS A 479 0.47 2.37 -23.05
N GLN A 480 -0.48 1.84 -22.27
CA GLN A 480 -0.33 1.78 -20.81
C GLN A 480 0.88 0.91 -20.42
N GLU A 481 1.03 -0.26 -21.02
CA GLU A 481 2.14 -1.19 -20.78
C GLU A 481 3.49 -0.55 -21.06
N THR A 482 3.64 0.13 -22.21
CA THR A 482 4.91 0.76 -22.60
C THR A 482 5.30 1.90 -21.66
N TRP A 483 4.36 2.79 -21.33
CA TRP A 483 4.67 3.96 -20.52
C TRP A 483 4.70 3.67 -19.01
N LYS A 484 4.21 2.51 -18.60
CA LYS A 484 4.35 2.02 -17.23
C LYS A 484 5.80 1.87 -16.80
N PHE A 485 6.71 1.46 -17.69
CA PHE A 485 8.14 1.37 -17.41
C PHE A 485 8.76 2.71 -17.03
N LEU A 486 8.34 3.81 -17.70
CA LEU A 486 8.83 5.14 -17.35
C LEU A 486 8.39 5.57 -15.94
N GLY A 487 7.10 5.36 -15.62
CA GLY A 487 6.60 5.63 -14.27
C GLY A 487 7.32 4.81 -13.19
N THR A 488 7.62 3.54 -13.49
CA THR A 488 8.38 2.66 -12.61
C THR A 488 9.80 3.19 -12.36
N LEU A 489 10.49 3.63 -13.40
CA LEU A 489 11.84 4.20 -13.31
C LEU A 489 11.85 5.44 -12.40
N VAL A 490 10.94 6.38 -12.64
CA VAL A 490 10.83 7.62 -11.85
C VAL A 490 10.49 7.32 -10.40
N SER A 491 9.52 6.43 -10.17
CA SER A 491 9.10 6.06 -8.81
C SER A 491 10.20 5.34 -8.03
N ALA A 492 10.97 4.45 -8.68
CA ALA A 492 12.09 3.75 -8.05
C ALA A 492 13.21 4.71 -7.63
N ALA A 493 13.54 5.69 -8.49
CA ALA A 493 14.52 6.72 -8.15
C ALA A 493 14.04 7.61 -7.00
N THR A 494 12.77 8.02 -7.04
CA THR A 494 12.18 8.89 -6.02
C THR A 494 12.13 8.20 -4.65
N VAL A 495 11.65 6.95 -4.59
CA VAL A 495 11.54 6.24 -3.31
C VAL A 495 12.91 5.99 -2.69
N GLY A 496 13.93 5.70 -3.49
CA GLY A 496 15.30 5.55 -3.01
C GLY A 496 15.83 6.82 -2.36
N GLY A 497 15.66 7.97 -3.01
CA GLY A 497 16.07 9.28 -2.48
C GLY A 497 15.30 9.69 -1.23
N VAL A 498 13.98 9.53 -1.23
CA VAL A 498 13.13 9.87 -0.07
C VAL A 498 13.40 8.96 1.12
N MET A 499 13.69 7.69 0.89
CA MET A 499 14.03 6.75 1.97
C MET A 499 15.31 7.18 2.69
N ILE A 500 16.35 7.59 1.96
CA ILE A 500 17.59 8.10 2.54
C ILE A 500 17.30 9.39 3.32
N LEU A 501 16.62 10.35 2.69
CA LEU A 501 16.22 11.60 3.33
C LEU A 501 15.50 11.37 4.67
N LEU A 502 14.53 10.46 4.69
CA LEU A 502 13.75 10.18 5.89
C LEU A 502 14.55 9.44 6.95
N ASN A 503 15.48 8.57 6.54
CA ASN A 503 16.38 7.90 7.49
C ASN A 503 17.34 8.89 8.14
N GLU A 504 17.91 9.82 7.38
CA GLU A 504 18.82 10.85 7.90
C GLU A 504 18.10 11.88 8.77
N THR A 505 16.83 12.20 8.43
CA THR A 505 16.03 13.19 9.17
C THR A 505 15.44 12.66 10.46
N TYR A 506 14.87 11.46 10.44
CA TYR A 506 14.09 10.89 11.55
C TYR A 506 14.74 9.64 12.17
N GLY A 507 15.52 8.89 11.39
CA GLY A 507 16.08 7.60 11.78
C GLY A 507 15.00 6.51 11.96
N PHE A 508 15.07 5.43 11.19
CA PHE A 508 14.12 4.32 11.31
C PHE A 508 14.34 3.49 12.58
N ALA A 509 15.57 3.44 13.09
CA ALA A 509 15.92 2.70 14.29
C ALA A 509 15.54 3.45 15.59
N SER A 510 15.53 4.80 15.58
CA SER A 510 15.23 5.62 16.76
C SER A 510 13.76 5.60 17.17
N GLY A 511 12.87 5.12 16.30
CA GLY A 511 11.43 5.10 16.55
C GLY A 511 10.71 6.43 16.27
N SER A 512 11.43 7.47 15.86
CA SER A 512 10.83 8.76 15.46
C SER A 512 9.94 8.61 14.22
N LEU A 513 10.29 7.69 13.32
CA LEU A 513 9.42 7.24 12.23
C LEU A 513 9.14 5.75 12.43
N ALA A 514 7.88 5.39 12.62
CA ALA A 514 7.50 4.05 13.09
C ALA A 514 7.94 2.89 12.18
N ALA A 515 7.98 3.09 10.87
CA ALA A 515 8.30 2.12 9.83
C ALA A 515 7.80 0.68 10.16
N PRO A 516 6.48 0.48 10.45
CA PRO A 516 5.99 -0.74 11.10
C PRO A 516 6.33 -2.00 10.31
N GLN A 517 6.12 -1.98 9.00
CA GLN A 517 6.36 -3.15 8.14
C GLN A 517 7.87 -3.52 8.10
N ALA A 518 8.74 -2.52 7.91
CA ALA A 518 10.17 -2.75 7.89
C ALA A 518 10.70 -3.27 9.24
N ASN A 519 10.15 -2.78 10.35
CA ASN A 519 10.44 -3.32 11.69
C ASN A 519 10.01 -4.79 11.83
N ALA A 520 8.87 -5.19 11.22
CA ALA A 520 8.47 -6.59 11.18
C ALA A 520 9.47 -7.44 10.39
N MET A 521 9.90 -6.94 9.23
CA MET A 521 10.87 -7.64 8.39
C MET A 521 12.20 -7.80 9.11
N ALA A 522 12.71 -6.76 9.76
CA ALA A 522 13.93 -6.82 10.58
C ALA A 522 13.81 -7.84 11.73
N ALA A 523 12.67 -7.83 12.43
CA ALA A 523 12.43 -8.75 13.56
C ALA A 523 12.33 -10.23 13.15
N VAL A 524 11.99 -10.51 11.90
CA VAL A 524 11.93 -11.89 11.37
C VAL A 524 13.29 -12.34 10.84
N ILE A 525 13.96 -11.47 10.07
CA ILE A 525 15.16 -11.87 9.34
C ILE A 525 16.37 -12.05 10.24
N ASP A 526 16.51 -11.22 11.27
CA ASP A 526 17.63 -11.26 12.21
C ASP A 526 17.77 -12.64 12.89
N PRO A 527 16.77 -13.18 13.59
CA PRO A 527 16.89 -14.50 14.21
C PRO A 527 17.02 -15.64 13.19
N LEU A 528 16.41 -15.53 12.02
CA LEU A 528 16.51 -16.56 10.98
C LEU A 528 17.93 -16.67 10.41
N MET A 529 18.61 -15.54 10.20
CA MET A 529 19.93 -15.50 9.58
C MET A 529 21.10 -15.68 10.56
N ASN A 530 20.92 -15.27 11.82
CA ASN A 530 21.96 -15.37 12.82
C ASN A 530 21.90 -16.65 13.67
N GLY A 531 20.86 -17.48 13.48
CA GLY A 531 20.70 -18.73 14.24
C GLY A 531 20.34 -18.52 15.73
N VAL A 532 20.08 -17.29 16.15
CA VAL A 532 19.51 -16.97 17.46
C VAL A 532 18.05 -17.36 17.40
N GLY A 533 17.62 -18.31 18.22
CA GLY A 533 16.31 -18.94 18.11
C GLY A 533 15.17 -17.95 17.88
N ALA A 534 14.51 -18.05 16.74
CA ALA A 534 13.30 -17.28 16.47
C ALA A 534 12.21 -17.69 17.48
N PRO A 535 11.35 -16.77 17.93
CA PRO A 535 10.29 -17.07 18.87
C PRO A 535 9.14 -17.85 18.19
N TRP A 536 9.47 -19.07 17.73
CA TRP A 536 8.54 -19.93 16.97
C TRP A 536 7.22 -20.16 17.66
N VAL A 537 7.24 -20.21 19.02
CA VAL A 537 6.02 -20.37 19.83
C VAL A 537 5.08 -19.20 19.60
N LEU A 538 5.58 -17.96 19.66
CA LEU A 538 4.76 -16.76 19.44
C LEU A 538 4.27 -16.67 17.99
N TYR A 539 5.12 -17.02 17.03
CA TYR A 539 4.71 -17.10 15.61
C TYR A 539 3.65 -18.19 15.41
N GLY A 540 3.81 -19.35 16.06
CA GLY A 540 2.84 -20.45 16.04
C GLY A 540 1.48 -20.06 16.60
N VAL A 541 1.44 -19.34 17.73
CA VAL A 541 0.20 -18.83 18.33
C VAL A 541 -0.51 -17.87 17.34
N GLY A 542 0.24 -16.97 16.73
CA GLY A 542 -0.32 -16.06 15.71
C GLY A 542 -0.87 -16.79 14.48
N ALA A 543 -0.13 -17.81 14.01
CA ALA A 543 -0.57 -18.67 12.91
C ALA A 543 -1.87 -19.41 13.24
N LEU A 544 -1.99 -19.94 14.46
CA LEU A 544 -3.20 -20.61 14.94
C LEU A 544 -4.39 -19.66 14.99
N ILE A 545 -4.22 -18.44 15.49
CA ILE A 545 -5.24 -17.39 15.49
C ILE A 545 -5.71 -17.13 14.06
N ALA A 546 -4.79 -16.98 13.10
CA ALA A 546 -5.15 -16.74 11.70
C ALA A 546 -5.94 -17.88 11.06
N ILE A 547 -5.61 -19.14 11.38
CA ILE A 547 -6.35 -20.34 10.94
C ILE A 547 -7.77 -20.31 11.49
N VAL A 548 -7.93 -20.09 12.79
CA VAL A 548 -9.23 -20.06 13.47
C VAL A 548 -10.10 -18.94 12.90
N LEU A 549 -9.55 -17.73 12.72
CA LEU A 549 -10.28 -16.60 12.13
C LEU A 549 -10.70 -16.90 10.69
N THR A 550 -9.84 -17.52 9.90
CA THR A 550 -10.16 -17.92 8.53
C THR A 550 -11.30 -18.95 8.51
N TRP A 551 -11.29 -19.86 9.46
CA TRP A 551 -12.36 -20.87 9.63
C TRP A 551 -13.69 -20.23 10.03
N ALA A 552 -13.64 -19.19 10.87
CA ALA A 552 -14.79 -18.38 11.26
C ALA A 552 -15.26 -17.39 10.17
N GLY A 553 -14.63 -17.37 8.99
CA GLY A 553 -14.98 -16.43 7.90
C GLY A 553 -14.55 -14.99 8.12
N VAL A 554 -13.69 -14.73 9.12
CA VAL A 554 -13.14 -13.40 9.40
C VAL A 554 -11.86 -13.19 8.56
N PRO A 555 -11.67 -12.01 7.94
CA PRO A 555 -10.44 -11.67 7.22
C PRO A 555 -9.22 -11.70 8.16
N ALA A 556 -8.52 -12.85 8.22
CA ALA A 556 -7.42 -13.09 9.13
C ALA A 556 -6.27 -12.09 8.97
N LEU A 557 -5.97 -11.68 7.73
CA LEU A 557 -4.93 -10.69 7.46
C LEU A 557 -5.24 -9.32 8.09
N ALA A 558 -6.48 -8.86 7.99
CA ALA A 558 -6.89 -7.57 8.57
C ALA A 558 -6.77 -7.59 10.11
N PHE A 559 -7.21 -8.68 10.74
CA PHE A 559 -7.09 -8.86 12.18
C PHE A 559 -5.63 -8.94 12.63
N ALA A 560 -4.81 -9.73 11.92
CA ALA A 560 -3.38 -9.89 12.24
C ALA A 560 -2.59 -8.58 12.04
N LEU A 561 -2.93 -7.76 11.04
CA LEU A 561 -2.40 -6.41 10.89
C LEU A 561 -2.74 -5.55 12.11
N GLY A 562 -3.98 -5.64 12.60
CA GLY A 562 -4.39 -4.97 13.83
C GLY A 562 -3.58 -5.40 15.05
N MET A 563 -3.25 -6.68 15.16
CA MET A 563 -2.39 -7.21 16.24
C MET A 563 -0.95 -6.70 16.16
N PHE A 564 -0.48 -6.40 14.96
CA PHE A 564 0.91 -6.04 14.69
C PHE A 564 1.17 -4.53 14.71
N ILE A 565 0.26 -3.74 14.12
CA ILE A 565 0.37 -2.28 14.04
C ILE A 565 0.07 -1.67 15.42
N PRO A 566 0.82 -0.64 15.87
CA PRO A 566 0.55 0.03 17.13
C PRO A 566 -0.90 0.55 17.25
N LEU A 567 -1.44 0.52 18.45
CA LEU A 567 -2.85 0.87 18.75
C LEU A 567 -3.22 2.27 18.24
N GLU A 568 -2.34 3.23 18.44
CA GLU A 568 -2.53 4.64 18.04
C GLU A 568 -2.77 4.82 16.54
N LEU A 569 -2.28 3.91 15.70
CA LEU A 569 -2.48 3.97 14.24
C LEU A 569 -3.75 3.26 13.78
N ASN A 570 -4.26 2.31 14.56
CA ASN A 570 -5.45 1.55 14.21
C ASN A 570 -6.76 2.19 14.71
N THR A 571 -6.73 2.85 15.86
CA THR A 571 -7.92 3.50 16.44
C THR A 571 -8.52 4.60 15.56
N PRO A 572 -7.75 5.49 14.89
CA PRO A 572 -8.33 6.46 13.98
C PRO A 572 -8.91 5.84 12.71
N LEU A 573 -8.46 4.64 12.31
CA LEU A 573 -9.11 3.91 11.22
C LEU A 573 -10.55 3.56 11.59
N LEU A 574 -10.79 3.14 12.83
CA LEU A 574 -12.15 2.85 13.32
C LEU A 574 -13.00 4.11 13.35
N VAL A 575 -12.45 5.23 13.82
CA VAL A 575 -13.14 6.52 13.82
C VAL A 575 -13.55 6.93 12.41
N GLY A 576 -12.62 6.84 11.44
CA GLY A 576 -12.91 7.08 10.01
C GLY A 576 -13.99 6.15 9.45
N GLY A 577 -13.92 4.85 9.79
CA GLY A 577 -14.91 3.86 9.41
C GLY A 577 -16.31 4.14 9.99
N ILE A 578 -16.40 4.56 11.24
CA ILE A 578 -17.68 4.98 11.88
C ILE A 578 -18.25 6.21 11.16
N VAL A 579 -17.40 7.19 10.84
CA VAL A 579 -17.84 8.39 10.10
C VAL A 579 -18.30 8.02 8.69
N ASN A 580 -17.64 7.09 8.02
CA ASN A 580 -18.09 6.55 6.72
C ASN A 580 -19.50 5.96 6.84
N TRP A 581 -19.68 5.06 7.79
CA TRP A 581 -21.01 4.46 8.04
C TRP A 581 -22.07 5.52 8.35
N TYR A 582 -21.77 6.49 9.20
CA TYR A 582 -22.68 7.58 9.55
C TYR A 582 -23.07 8.42 8.33
N VAL A 583 -22.11 8.78 7.48
CA VAL A 583 -22.32 9.61 6.28
C VAL A 583 -23.15 8.88 5.24
N THR A 584 -22.92 7.56 5.06
CA THR A 584 -23.54 6.74 4.01
C THR A 584 -24.87 6.11 4.44
N SER A 585 -25.25 6.19 5.73
CA SER A 585 -26.51 5.60 6.24
C SER A 585 -27.52 6.62 6.76
N ARG A 586 -27.17 7.90 6.80
CA ARG A 586 -27.98 8.94 7.47
C ARG A 586 -29.28 9.30 6.74
N SER A 587 -29.36 9.16 5.43
CA SER A 587 -30.56 9.48 4.65
C SER A 587 -31.41 8.24 4.40
N LYS A 588 -32.73 8.42 4.30
CA LYS A 588 -33.65 7.38 3.81
C LYS A 588 -33.51 7.16 2.29
N ASP A 589 -32.94 8.13 1.58
CA ASP A 589 -32.70 8.09 0.13
C ASP A 589 -31.31 7.51 -0.15
N ALA A 590 -31.28 6.35 -0.80
CA ALA A 590 -30.05 5.65 -1.16
C ALA A 590 -29.14 6.47 -2.10
N LYS A 591 -29.73 7.26 -3.02
CA LYS A 591 -28.99 8.10 -3.95
C LYS A 591 -28.22 9.21 -3.21
N ILE A 592 -28.88 9.88 -2.25
CA ILE A 592 -28.23 10.90 -1.42
C ILE A 592 -27.10 10.30 -0.58
N ASN A 593 -27.27 9.08 -0.06
CA ASN A 593 -26.22 8.38 0.68
C ASN A 593 -25.02 8.03 -0.21
N SER A 594 -25.25 7.58 -1.44
CA SER A 594 -24.19 7.32 -2.43
C SER A 594 -23.42 8.60 -2.76
N GLU A 595 -24.10 9.70 -3.10
CA GLU A 595 -23.48 10.99 -3.41
C GLU A 595 -22.65 11.53 -2.24
N ARG A 596 -23.14 11.37 -1.00
CA ARG A 596 -22.37 11.74 0.22
C ARG A 596 -21.15 10.85 0.40
N GLY A 597 -21.29 9.55 0.15
CA GLY A 597 -20.19 8.59 0.21
C GLY A 597 -19.08 8.94 -0.78
N GLU A 598 -19.42 9.20 -2.03
CA GLU A 598 -18.49 9.62 -3.07
C GLU A 598 -17.77 10.92 -2.69
N LYS A 599 -18.52 11.93 -2.24
CA LYS A 599 -17.93 13.19 -1.78
C LYS A 599 -17.02 13.00 -0.57
N GLY A 600 -17.40 12.14 0.38
CA GLY A 600 -16.57 11.78 1.52
C GLY A 600 -15.27 11.08 1.11
N THR A 601 -15.32 10.18 0.11
CA THR A 601 -14.14 9.52 -0.44
C THR A 601 -13.19 10.53 -1.08
N LEU A 602 -13.69 11.53 -1.81
CA LEU A 602 -12.89 12.62 -2.35
C LEU A 602 -12.21 13.45 -1.26
N LEU A 603 -12.95 13.82 -0.21
CA LEU A 603 -12.42 14.58 0.93
C LEU A 603 -11.34 13.76 1.67
N ALA A 604 -11.59 12.48 1.92
CA ALA A 604 -10.64 11.57 2.56
C ALA A 604 -9.37 11.41 1.73
N SER A 605 -9.50 11.24 0.41
CA SER A 605 -8.35 11.20 -0.51
C SER A 605 -7.56 12.50 -0.49
N GLY A 606 -8.24 13.65 -0.38
CA GLY A 606 -7.61 14.95 -0.18
C GLY A 606 -6.79 14.99 1.12
N PHE A 607 -7.37 14.61 2.25
CA PHE A 607 -6.66 14.55 3.54
C PHE A 607 -5.42 13.65 3.47
N ILE A 608 -5.54 12.49 2.84
CA ILE A 608 -4.43 11.55 2.67
C ILE A 608 -3.31 12.17 1.85
N ALA A 609 -3.62 12.68 0.67
CA ALA A 609 -2.64 13.24 -0.24
C ALA A 609 -2.00 14.52 0.35
N GLY A 610 -2.81 15.42 0.89
CA GLY A 610 -2.35 16.66 1.51
C GLY A 610 -1.44 16.41 2.72
N GLY A 611 -1.87 15.56 3.66
CA GLY A 611 -1.07 15.22 4.84
C GLY A 611 0.24 14.54 4.49
N ALA A 612 0.23 13.64 3.49
CA ALA A 612 1.45 12.99 3.03
C ALA A 612 2.45 13.97 2.37
N LEU A 613 1.98 14.85 1.50
CA LEU A 613 2.82 15.87 0.85
C LEU A 613 3.41 16.85 1.86
N MET A 614 2.59 17.33 2.79
CA MET A 614 3.06 18.24 3.85
C MET A 614 4.00 17.56 4.83
N GLY A 615 3.85 16.25 5.06
CA GLY A 615 4.81 15.46 5.83
C GLY A 615 6.19 15.39 5.18
N VAL A 616 6.26 15.22 3.86
CA VAL A 616 7.53 15.29 3.11
C VAL A 616 8.12 16.71 3.17
N LEU A 617 7.29 17.74 3.03
CA LEU A 617 7.75 19.13 3.15
C LEU A 617 8.31 19.40 4.56
N SER A 618 7.64 18.94 5.62
CA SER A 618 8.14 19.02 6.99
C SER A 618 9.48 18.31 7.16
N ALA A 619 9.64 17.12 6.56
CA ALA A 619 10.91 16.39 6.58
C ALA A 619 12.03 17.17 5.86
N LEU A 620 11.76 17.78 4.72
CA LEU A 620 12.72 18.62 3.99
C LEU A 620 13.14 19.84 4.81
N LEU A 621 12.20 20.51 5.50
CA LEU A 621 12.51 21.65 6.37
C LEU A 621 13.41 21.23 7.53
N ARG A 622 13.13 20.11 8.19
CA ARG A 622 13.96 19.55 9.25
C ARG A 622 15.35 19.15 8.76
N PHE A 623 15.44 18.50 7.60
CA PHE A 623 16.72 18.16 6.98
C PHE A 623 17.55 19.42 6.66
N GLY A 624 16.90 20.51 6.26
CA GLY A 624 17.50 21.83 6.08
C GLY A 624 17.86 22.56 7.38
N GLY A 625 17.72 21.92 8.55
CA GLY A 625 18.08 22.50 9.86
C GLY A 625 16.97 23.31 10.55
N LEU A 626 15.77 23.38 9.96
CA LEU A 626 14.63 24.09 10.55
C LEU A 626 13.83 23.14 11.48
N ASN A 627 14.22 23.03 12.74
CA ASN A 627 13.43 22.34 13.77
C ASN A 627 12.69 23.39 14.61
N LEU A 628 11.39 23.51 14.39
CA LEU A 628 10.52 24.50 15.03
C LEU A 628 9.62 23.89 16.13
N VAL A 629 9.86 22.67 16.50
CA VAL A 629 9.07 21.92 17.49
C VAL A 629 9.58 22.26 18.90
N ASP A 630 8.68 22.69 19.78
CA ASP A 630 8.96 22.83 21.21
C ASP A 630 8.67 21.50 21.93
N GLU A 631 9.73 20.78 22.29
CA GLU A 631 9.63 19.49 22.97
C GLU A 631 9.05 19.62 24.39
N ASN A 632 9.28 20.74 25.08
CA ASN A 632 8.71 20.99 26.39
C ASN A 632 7.19 21.15 26.33
N TRP A 633 6.69 21.83 25.29
CA TRP A 633 5.26 21.92 25.05
C TRP A 633 4.64 20.56 24.72
N LEU A 634 5.28 19.77 23.87
CA LEU A 634 4.77 18.45 23.52
C LEU A 634 4.76 17.46 24.70
N ALA A 635 5.67 17.62 25.66
CA ALA A 635 5.67 16.85 26.89
C ALA A 635 4.54 17.27 27.88
N ASN A 636 3.88 18.40 27.65
CA ASN A 636 2.79 18.87 28.50
C ASN A 636 1.47 18.12 28.17
N PRO A 637 0.75 17.60 29.18
CA PRO A 637 -0.56 16.96 28.99
C PRO A 637 -1.59 17.81 28.23
N LEU A 638 -1.50 19.14 28.33
CA LEU A 638 -2.39 20.04 27.59
C LEU A 638 -2.22 19.92 26.07
N SER A 639 -1.02 19.60 25.59
CA SER A 639 -0.79 19.41 24.15
C SER A 639 -1.57 18.21 23.59
N GLU A 640 -1.72 17.14 24.37
CA GLU A 640 -2.54 15.98 24.01
C GLU A 640 -4.04 16.29 24.07
N LEU A 641 -4.50 17.09 25.05
CA LEU A 641 -5.90 17.53 25.09
C LEU A 641 -6.24 18.46 23.93
N CYS A 642 -5.32 19.35 23.55
CA CYS A 642 -5.45 20.20 22.35
C CYS A 642 -5.55 19.33 21.08
N SER A 643 -4.78 18.24 20.99
CA SER A 643 -4.84 17.32 19.85
C SER A 643 -6.21 16.66 19.71
N LEU A 644 -6.81 16.22 20.82
CA LEU A 644 -8.16 15.66 20.81
C LEU A 644 -9.21 16.70 20.38
N GLY A 645 -9.12 17.92 20.86
CA GLY A 645 -9.99 19.02 20.47
C GLY A 645 -9.89 19.35 18.98
N ALA A 646 -8.67 19.47 18.46
CA ALA A 646 -8.41 19.71 17.05
C ALA A 646 -8.94 18.55 16.16
N TYR A 647 -8.77 17.31 16.62
CA TYR A 647 -9.27 16.13 15.92
C TYR A 647 -10.80 16.10 15.85
N ILE A 648 -11.49 16.41 16.93
CA ILE A 648 -12.96 16.54 16.95
C ILE A 648 -13.42 17.61 15.96
N LEU A 649 -12.77 18.78 15.93
CA LEU A 649 -13.08 19.84 14.97
C LEU A 649 -12.88 19.39 13.52
N LEU A 650 -11.80 18.64 13.25
CA LEU A 650 -11.53 18.07 11.92
C LEU A 650 -12.65 17.11 11.49
N ILE A 651 -13.10 16.22 12.39
CA ILE A 651 -14.20 15.28 12.13
C ILE A 651 -15.51 16.04 11.86
N LEU A 652 -15.83 17.04 12.66
CA LEU A 652 -17.02 17.87 12.47
C LEU A 652 -16.99 18.60 11.12
N TYR A 653 -15.83 19.18 10.77
CA TYR A 653 -15.63 19.76 9.43
C TYR A 653 -15.87 18.74 8.34
N PHE A 654 -15.28 17.54 8.43
CA PHE A 654 -15.42 16.48 7.43
C PHE A 654 -16.89 16.08 7.25
N VAL A 655 -17.61 15.81 8.34
CA VAL A 655 -19.05 15.46 8.31
C VAL A 655 -19.90 16.61 7.73
N TYR A 656 -19.56 17.85 8.03
CA TYR A 656 -20.23 19.01 7.44
C TYR A 656 -19.97 19.09 5.93
N ALA A 657 -18.71 18.94 5.52
CA ALA A 657 -18.29 19.04 4.12
C ALA A 657 -18.88 17.94 3.23
N THR A 658 -19.25 16.77 3.79
CA THR A 658 -19.92 15.69 3.04
C THR A 658 -21.40 15.98 2.74
N LYS A 659 -22.01 17.01 3.32
CA LYS A 659 -23.41 17.35 3.04
C LYS A 659 -23.62 17.67 1.56
N VAL A 660 -24.65 17.08 0.97
CA VAL A 660 -25.15 17.40 -0.35
C VAL A 660 -26.38 18.27 -0.17
N LYS A 661 -26.47 19.38 -0.88
CA LYS A 661 -27.68 20.21 -0.90
C LYS A 661 -28.80 19.37 -1.51
N LYS A 662 -29.95 19.33 -0.84
CA LYS A 662 -31.18 18.83 -1.49
C LYS A 662 -31.42 19.72 -2.71
N ALA A 663 -31.47 19.09 -3.89
CA ALA A 663 -31.90 19.77 -5.11
C ALA A 663 -33.36 20.19 -4.98
#